data_3d685f661c530a2b7064e56df2830e65
#
_entry.id   3d685f661c530a2b7064e56df2830e65
#
_cell.length_a   1.000
_cell.length_b   1.000
_cell.length_c   1.000
_cell.angle_alpha   90.00
_cell.angle_beta   90.00
_cell.angle_gamma   90.00
#
_symmetry.space_group_name_H-M   'P 1'
#
loop_
_entity.id
_entity.type
_entity.pdbx_description
1 polymer ?
#
loop_
_entity_poly.entity_id
_entity_poly.type
_entity_poly.pdbx_seq_one_letter_code
_entity_poly.pdbx_strand_id
1 'polypeptide(L)'
;MSDDTVDYKDTLNLPKTDFPMRAGLPKREPEWLERWADIGVYDRLRQKKDRESFTLHDGPPYANGNLHIGHALNKILKDMVVRSQQMMGKDARYIPGWDCHGLPIEWKIEEKYRKKGRDKDAVPVVEFRQECREFAAGWVDVQRDEFKRLGITGKWENPYLTMDFHSERVIAAEFQKFLMNGTLYQGSKPVMWSPIEKTALAEAEVEYHDKESFTVWVKFKVVGTGDAVLDSAKVVIWTTTPWTMPSNKAVVYGAGISYGLYEVIGRPEECWVSIGEHFILSDNLAEDVFGRARLDTTMFRRICDVTQDDLSKIQLLHPLNGVEGGEGEWDDIRDFRAADFVTDTEGTGFVHCAPSHGMEEFELYRDLGMLEQVITYNVMEDGRFRADLPFFGGKAILKPNGKEGNANSAIIEKLAEVGGLLARGKIKHSYPHSWRSKAPVIYRNTPQWFAAVDKPVNDGLDAYGKTIRERALTSIDELVTWTPPTGRNRLHSMIEARPDWVLSRQRAWGVPLTCFTKNGSLPTDDDYLLRNSVVNARVLEAFEVEGADAWYMDGAKERFLSGIVEPEGYTQVFDILDVWFDSGSTHAFVLRDRDDGSDDGMADLYLEGTDQHRGWFHSSMLQSCGTQGRAPYRGVLTHGFTLDEKGMKMSKSIGNTVSPDDVTKQYGADILRLWVAQSDYTSDLRIGPEILKGVADSYRRLRNTCLLYTSPSPRDS
;
A
#
# COMPACT_ATOMS: atom_id res chain seq x y z
N MET A 1 33.29 -9.24 81.38
CA MET A 1 31.90 -9.70 81.16
C MET A 1 31.70 -9.67 79.63
N SER A 2 31.76 -10.84 79.01
CA SER A 2 31.44 -10.99 77.54
C SER A 2 29.95 -10.86 77.42
N ASP A 3 29.53 -9.85 76.69
CA ASP A 3 28.16 -9.62 76.28
C ASP A 3 27.82 -10.66 75.18
N ASP A 4 27.38 -11.84 75.61
CA ASP A 4 26.85 -12.88 74.71
C ASP A 4 25.50 -12.39 74.24
N THR A 5 25.50 -11.60 73.13
CA THR A 5 24.30 -11.27 72.41
C THR A 5 23.77 -12.55 71.81
N VAL A 6 22.74 -13.13 72.42
CA VAL A 6 22.03 -14.31 71.92
C VAL A 6 21.43 -13.94 70.56
N ASP A 7 21.91 -14.58 69.47
CA ASP A 7 21.32 -14.45 68.16
C ASP A 7 20.00 -15.24 68.07
N TYR A 8 18.89 -14.57 68.24
CA TYR A 8 17.56 -15.17 68.16
C TYR A 8 17.15 -15.57 66.75
N LYS A 9 18.01 -15.45 65.72
CA LYS A 9 17.72 -15.74 64.36
C LYS A 9 17.24 -17.18 64.14
N ASP A 10 17.78 -18.11 64.82
CA ASP A 10 17.41 -19.52 64.69
C ASP A 10 16.17 -19.93 65.53
N THR A 11 15.61 -19.00 66.31
CA THR A 11 14.38 -19.21 67.05
C THR A 11 13.15 -18.67 66.27
N LEU A 12 13.38 -18.01 65.12
CA LEU A 12 12.29 -17.51 64.26
C LEU A 12 11.81 -18.65 63.38
N ASN A 13 10.61 -19.16 63.60
CA ASN A 13 9.91 -20.10 62.72
C ASN A 13 9.40 -19.36 61.45
N LEU A 14 10.34 -18.85 60.64
CA LEU A 14 9.99 -18.28 59.35
C LEU A 14 9.72 -19.40 58.34
N PRO A 15 8.65 -19.29 57.54
CA PRO A 15 8.35 -20.24 56.49
C PRO A 15 9.56 -20.37 55.54
N LYS A 16 10.04 -21.58 55.33
CA LYS A 16 11.09 -21.87 54.34
C LYS A 16 10.44 -22.32 53.06
N THR A 17 10.74 -21.63 51.95
CA THR A 17 10.26 -22.00 50.64
C THR A 17 11.38 -21.85 49.62
N ASP A 18 11.43 -22.75 48.63
CA ASP A 18 12.34 -22.66 47.49
C ASP A 18 11.85 -21.63 46.46
N PHE A 19 10.65 -21.07 46.68
CA PHE A 19 10.11 -20.03 45.81
C PHE A 19 10.88 -18.72 46.01
N PRO A 20 11.53 -18.18 44.96
CA PRO A 20 12.44 -17.04 45.12
C PRO A 20 11.72 -15.77 45.56
N MET A 21 12.24 -15.03 46.53
CA MET A 21 11.64 -13.79 47.03
C MET A 21 11.55 -12.68 45.96
N ARG A 22 12.49 -12.63 45.02
CA ARG A 22 12.46 -11.67 43.89
C ARG A 22 12.14 -12.41 42.60
N ALA A 23 11.29 -11.81 41.74
CA ALA A 23 10.96 -12.36 40.45
C ALA A 23 12.20 -12.49 39.55
N GLY A 24 12.97 -11.42 39.41
CA GLY A 24 14.21 -11.40 38.62
C GLY A 24 13.99 -11.75 37.14
N LEU A 25 12.80 -11.43 36.59
CA LEU A 25 12.35 -11.83 35.24
C LEU A 25 13.40 -11.61 34.15
N PRO A 26 14.02 -10.42 34.04
CA PRO A 26 15.00 -10.20 32.96
C PRO A 26 16.15 -11.19 32.90
N LYS A 27 16.53 -11.76 34.08
CA LYS A 27 17.63 -12.73 34.19
C LYS A 27 17.17 -14.18 34.13
N ARG A 28 15.98 -14.49 34.64
CA ARG A 28 15.48 -15.87 34.75
C ARG A 28 14.74 -16.34 33.52
N GLU A 29 14.08 -15.42 32.80
CA GLU A 29 13.35 -15.80 31.57
C GLU A 29 14.25 -16.42 30.50
N PRO A 30 15.48 -15.92 30.24
CA PRO A 30 16.41 -16.59 29.32
C PRO A 30 16.71 -18.04 29.69
N GLU A 31 16.91 -18.31 30.99
CA GLU A 31 17.16 -19.69 31.52
C GLU A 31 15.95 -20.61 31.25
N TRP A 32 14.72 -20.08 31.36
CA TRP A 32 13.51 -20.84 31.05
C TRP A 32 13.34 -21.08 29.54
N LEU A 33 13.69 -20.11 28.72
CA LEU A 33 13.65 -20.24 27.24
C LEU A 33 14.67 -21.29 26.79
N GLU A 34 15.88 -21.28 27.33
CA GLU A 34 16.90 -22.29 27.05
C GLU A 34 16.38 -23.69 27.44
N ARG A 35 15.83 -23.83 28.63
CA ARG A 35 15.22 -25.09 29.06
C ARG A 35 14.09 -25.54 28.14
N TRP A 36 13.25 -24.63 27.67
CA TRP A 36 12.16 -25.01 26.75
C TRP A 36 12.70 -25.47 25.39
N ALA A 37 13.77 -24.87 24.92
CA ALA A 37 14.46 -25.29 23.71
C ALA A 37 15.08 -26.69 23.89
N ASP A 38 15.82 -26.91 24.98
CA ASP A 38 16.49 -28.21 25.29
C ASP A 38 15.51 -29.39 25.36
N ILE A 39 14.37 -29.18 25.98
CA ILE A 39 13.33 -30.23 26.08
C ILE A 39 12.41 -30.30 24.83
N GLY A 40 12.59 -29.40 23.85
CA GLY A 40 11.82 -29.38 22.61
C GLY A 40 10.31 -29.23 22.83
N VAL A 41 9.89 -28.22 23.63
CA VAL A 41 8.46 -28.04 24.03
C VAL A 41 7.52 -28.06 22.85
N TYR A 42 7.82 -27.29 21.78
CA TYR A 42 6.95 -27.21 20.63
C TYR A 42 6.79 -28.55 19.92
N ASP A 43 7.87 -29.27 19.65
CA ASP A 43 7.86 -30.55 18.96
C ASP A 43 7.20 -31.65 19.77
N ARG A 44 7.43 -31.67 21.10
CA ARG A 44 6.75 -32.61 22.01
C ARG A 44 5.24 -32.46 21.98
N LEU A 45 4.75 -31.23 21.86
CA LEU A 45 3.31 -30.97 21.76
C LEU A 45 2.75 -31.48 20.42
N ARG A 46 3.55 -31.49 19.34
CA ARG A 46 3.15 -32.04 18.02
C ARG A 46 3.18 -33.56 17.96
N GLN A 47 3.89 -34.23 18.84
CA GLN A 47 3.97 -35.70 18.85
C GLN A 47 2.68 -36.40 19.31
N LYS A 48 1.77 -35.69 19.95
CA LYS A 48 0.48 -36.25 20.38
C LYS A 48 -0.43 -36.43 19.17
N LYS A 49 -0.71 -37.70 18.81
CA LYS A 49 -1.57 -38.09 17.69
C LYS A 49 -3.07 -37.98 18.09
N ASP A 50 -3.93 -38.07 17.12
CA ASP A 50 -5.41 -38.12 17.25
C ASP A 50 -6.04 -36.84 17.84
N ARG A 51 -5.44 -35.68 17.53
CA ARG A 51 -5.99 -34.36 17.88
C ARG A 51 -6.52 -33.65 16.65
N GLU A 52 -7.63 -32.93 16.81
CA GLU A 52 -8.12 -31.98 15.82
C GLU A 52 -7.02 -30.91 15.56
N SER A 53 -6.67 -30.69 14.32
CA SER A 53 -5.71 -29.63 13.95
C SER A 53 -6.33 -28.25 14.15
N PHE A 54 -5.47 -27.29 14.51
CA PHE A 54 -5.79 -25.87 14.53
C PHE A 54 -4.60 -25.11 13.98
N THR A 55 -4.76 -24.49 12.83
CA THR A 55 -3.70 -23.75 12.16
C THR A 55 -3.95 -22.25 12.30
N LEU A 56 -3.14 -21.57 13.13
CA LEU A 56 -3.03 -20.13 13.13
C LEU A 56 -1.93 -19.75 12.14
N HIS A 57 -2.33 -19.13 11.01
CA HIS A 57 -1.38 -18.71 10.00
C HIS A 57 -0.81 -17.33 10.33
N ASP A 58 0.50 -17.20 10.25
CA ASP A 58 1.22 -15.97 10.57
C ASP A 58 1.27 -15.02 9.38
N GLY A 59 0.81 -13.78 9.54
CA GLY A 59 1.11 -12.71 8.60
C GLY A 59 2.58 -12.32 8.72
N PRO A 60 3.35 -12.36 7.62
CA PRO A 60 4.79 -12.19 7.67
C PRO A 60 5.16 -10.73 7.94
N PRO A 61 5.87 -10.41 9.04
CA PRO A 61 6.47 -9.10 9.20
C PRO A 61 7.59 -8.89 8.19
N TYR A 62 7.87 -7.64 7.84
CA TYR A 62 9.01 -7.30 7.00
C TYR A 62 10.33 -7.58 7.70
N ALA A 63 11.25 -8.23 6.99
CA ALA A 63 12.64 -8.47 7.43
C ALA A 63 13.48 -7.17 7.34
N ASN A 64 13.13 -6.16 8.14
CA ASN A 64 13.72 -4.82 8.06
C ASN A 64 13.59 -4.04 9.37
N GLY A 65 14.59 -4.15 10.24
CA GLY A 65 14.67 -3.41 11.50
C GLY A 65 14.18 -4.21 12.72
N ASN A 66 14.43 -3.66 13.91
CA ASN A 66 14.01 -4.25 15.18
C ASN A 66 12.49 -4.22 15.36
N LEU A 67 12.00 -5.09 16.22
CA LEU A 67 10.59 -5.14 16.58
C LEU A 67 10.12 -3.84 17.24
N HIS A 68 8.92 -3.43 16.90
CA HIS A 68 8.19 -2.39 17.62
C HIS A 68 7.09 -3.01 18.51
N ILE A 69 6.49 -2.20 19.35
CA ILE A 69 5.51 -2.68 20.33
C ILE A 69 4.26 -3.32 19.69
N GLY A 70 3.89 -2.88 18.49
CA GLY A 70 2.80 -3.49 17.72
C GLY A 70 3.12 -4.93 17.30
N HIS A 71 4.36 -5.23 16.91
CA HIS A 71 4.80 -6.60 16.63
C HIS A 71 4.73 -7.46 17.90
N ALA A 72 5.13 -6.92 19.07
CA ALA A 72 5.04 -7.64 20.32
C ALA A 72 3.59 -7.95 20.71
N LEU A 73 2.68 -6.97 20.61
CA LEU A 73 1.24 -7.16 20.82
C LEU A 73 0.71 -8.31 19.94
N ASN A 74 0.94 -8.21 18.65
CA ASN A 74 0.46 -9.16 17.64
C ASN A 74 0.94 -10.59 17.94
N LYS A 75 2.24 -10.79 18.09
CA LYS A 75 2.82 -12.12 18.33
C LYS A 75 2.46 -12.70 19.68
N ILE A 76 2.33 -11.87 20.73
CA ILE A 76 1.87 -12.32 22.05
C ILE A 76 0.42 -12.78 21.98
N LEU A 77 -0.47 -12.06 21.29
CA LEU A 77 -1.85 -12.50 21.08
C LEU A 77 -1.92 -13.82 20.32
N LYS A 78 -1.14 -13.99 19.24
CA LYS A 78 -1.03 -15.25 18.51
C LYS A 78 -0.59 -16.41 19.40
N ASP A 79 0.46 -16.20 20.21
CA ASP A 79 0.95 -17.20 21.15
C ASP A 79 -0.11 -17.56 22.21
N MET A 80 -0.88 -16.59 22.71
CA MET A 80 -1.98 -16.86 23.63
C MET A 80 -3.08 -17.70 22.98
N VAL A 81 -3.45 -17.41 21.73
CA VAL A 81 -4.43 -18.23 20.99
C VAL A 81 -3.90 -19.64 20.78
N VAL A 82 -2.68 -19.80 20.28
CA VAL A 82 -2.07 -21.12 20.05
C VAL A 82 -2.00 -21.93 21.32
N ARG A 83 -1.55 -21.34 22.44
CA ARG A 83 -1.50 -22.04 23.75
C ARG A 83 -2.88 -22.40 24.25
N SER A 84 -3.88 -21.52 24.12
CA SER A 84 -5.23 -21.81 24.57
C SER A 84 -5.87 -22.97 23.78
N GLN A 85 -5.72 -22.97 22.46
CA GLN A 85 -6.18 -24.06 21.59
C GLN A 85 -5.45 -25.38 21.92
N GLN A 86 -4.15 -25.31 22.18
CA GLN A 86 -3.37 -26.47 22.64
C GLN A 86 -3.84 -27.00 23.99
N MET A 87 -4.17 -26.12 24.94
CA MET A 87 -4.70 -26.49 26.27
C MET A 87 -6.10 -27.08 26.18
N MET A 88 -6.92 -26.67 25.20
CA MET A 88 -8.22 -27.25 24.88
C MET A 88 -8.15 -28.61 24.17
N GLY A 89 -6.94 -29.11 23.90
CA GLY A 89 -6.72 -30.45 23.36
C GLY A 89 -6.45 -30.52 21.87
N LYS A 90 -6.40 -29.39 21.15
CA LYS A 90 -6.11 -29.36 19.72
C LYS A 90 -4.60 -29.49 19.43
N ASP A 91 -4.27 -29.88 18.21
CA ASP A 91 -2.93 -29.74 17.65
C ASP A 91 -2.77 -28.34 17.04
N ALA A 92 -2.44 -27.35 17.90
CA ALA A 92 -2.37 -25.95 17.52
C ALA A 92 -1.00 -25.63 16.87
N ARG A 93 -0.99 -25.56 15.53
CA ARG A 93 0.21 -25.33 14.72
C ARG A 93 0.45 -23.83 14.56
N TYR A 94 1.73 -23.44 14.64
CA TYR A 94 2.16 -22.07 14.38
C TYR A 94 3.53 -22.07 13.69
N ILE A 95 3.56 -21.64 12.44
CA ILE A 95 4.75 -21.52 11.62
C ILE A 95 5.01 -20.02 11.43
N PRO A 96 6.04 -19.45 12.06
CA PRO A 96 6.40 -18.06 11.85
C PRO A 96 6.97 -17.84 10.45
N GLY A 97 6.84 -16.63 9.93
CA GLY A 97 7.40 -16.29 8.63
C GLY A 97 7.79 -14.84 8.49
N TRP A 98 8.46 -14.51 7.38
CA TRP A 98 8.91 -13.17 7.04
C TRP A 98 8.65 -12.83 5.59
N ASP A 99 8.27 -11.57 5.37
CA ASP A 99 8.26 -10.93 4.07
C ASP A 99 9.64 -10.31 3.80
N CYS A 100 10.31 -10.82 2.76
CA CYS A 100 11.72 -10.53 2.50
C CYS A 100 11.96 -9.75 1.20
N HIS A 101 10.90 -9.41 0.45
CA HIS A 101 10.99 -8.73 -0.83
C HIS A 101 10.50 -7.27 -0.76
N GLY A 102 10.62 -6.59 -1.87
CA GLY A 102 9.97 -5.31 -2.13
C GLY A 102 10.77 -4.07 -1.71
N LEU A 103 10.13 -2.95 -1.93
CA LEU A 103 10.69 -1.60 -1.79
C LEU A 103 11.35 -1.32 -0.42
N PRO A 104 10.82 -1.77 0.75
CA PRO A 104 11.44 -1.44 2.02
C PRO A 104 12.88 -1.94 2.20
N ILE A 105 13.20 -3.09 1.65
CA ILE A 105 14.53 -3.70 1.68
C ILE A 105 15.41 -3.10 0.60
N GLU A 106 14.92 -3.06 -0.64
CA GLU A 106 15.62 -2.48 -1.78
C GLU A 106 16.06 -1.05 -1.52
N TRP A 107 15.16 -0.21 -0.95
CA TRP A 107 15.46 1.17 -0.60
C TRP A 107 16.62 1.31 0.39
N LYS A 108 16.76 0.38 1.34
CA LYS A 108 17.88 0.40 2.30
C LYS A 108 19.22 0.12 1.62
N ILE A 109 19.24 -0.79 0.66
CA ILE A 109 20.44 -1.06 -0.13
C ILE A 109 20.73 0.12 -1.06
N GLU A 110 19.72 0.68 -1.69
CA GLU A 110 19.87 1.89 -2.54
C GLU A 110 20.39 3.10 -1.73
N GLU A 111 19.91 3.34 -0.49
CA GLU A 111 20.47 4.35 0.42
C GLU A 111 21.95 4.11 0.71
N LYS A 112 22.39 2.85 0.86
CA LYS A 112 23.80 2.46 1.05
C LYS A 112 24.64 2.82 -0.18
N TYR A 113 24.12 2.58 -1.39
CA TYR A 113 24.77 2.95 -2.66
C TYR A 113 24.87 4.47 -2.80
N ARG A 114 23.78 5.21 -2.60
CA ARG A 114 23.76 6.69 -2.65
C ARG A 114 24.76 7.34 -1.69
N LYS A 115 24.88 6.80 -0.45
CA LYS A 115 25.88 7.28 0.53
C LYS A 115 27.31 7.06 0.06
N LYS A 116 27.56 6.07 -0.79
CA LYS A 116 28.86 5.79 -1.42
C LYS A 116 29.05 6.52 -2.75
N GLY A 117 28.11 7.37 -3.17
CA GLY A 117 28.15 8.07 -4.47
C GLY A 117 27.99 7.14 -5.68
N ARG A 118 27.39 5.94 -5.50
CA ARG A 118 27.12 4.97 -6.56
C ARG A 118 25.67 5.01 -6.96
N ASP A 119 25.39 4.79 -8.25
CA ASP A 119 24.05 4.55 -8.76
C ASP A 119 23.74 3.04 -8.74
N LYS A 120 22.58 2.66 -8.23
CA LYS A 120 22.15 1.27 -8.23
C LYS A 120 21.96 0.70 -9.63
N ASP A 121 21.51 1.57 -10.58
CA ASP A 121 21.23 1.17 -11.95
C ASP A 121 22.51 0.86 -12.76
N ALA A 122 23.70 1.22 -12.22
CA ALA A 122 25.01 0.86 -12.77
C ALA A 122 25.57 -0.47 -12.24
N VAL A 123 24.83 -1.17 -11.34
CA VAL A 123 25.24 -2.44 -10.75
C VAL A 123 24.53 -3.58 -11.48
N PRO A 124 25.18 -4.74 -11.76
CA PRO A 124 24.49 -5.90 -12.27
C PRO A 124 23.30 -6.29 -11.39
N VAL A 125 22.13 -6.52 -12.00
CA VAL A 125 20.89 -6.73 -11.26
C VAL A 125 20.97 -7.90 -10.28
N VAL A 126 21.64 -8.98 -10.65
CA VAL A 126 21.80 -10.17 -9.78
C VAL A 126 22.67 -9.85 -8.56
N GLU A 127 23.75 -9.07 -8.72
CA GLU A 127 24.59 -8.61 -7.60
C GLU A 127 23.78 -7.75 -6.61
N PHE A 128 22.99 -6.83 -7.13
CA PHE A 128 22.12 -5.99 -6.32
C PHE A 128 21.06 -6.81 -5.56
N ARG A 129 20.44 -7.80 -6.22
CA ARG A 129 19.48 -8.71 -5.63
C ARG A 129 20.10 -9.56 -4.50
N GLN A 130 21.33 -10.04 -4.68
CA GLN A 130 22.04 -10.77 -3.64
C GLN A 130 22.30 -9.92 -2.39
N GLU A 131 22.70 -8.65 -2.54
CA GLU A 131 22.84 -7.74 -1.39
C GLU A 131 21.50 -7.51 -0.66
N CYS A 132 20.38 -7.46 -1.37
CA CYS A 132 19.05 -7.36 -0.76
C CYS A 132 18.70 -8.64 0.02
N ARG A 133 18.99 -9.82 -0.53
CA ARG A 133 18.77 -11.13 0.10
C ARG A 133 19.58 -11.25 1.40
N GLU A 134 20.86 -10.91 1.36
CA GLU A 134 21.74 -10.94 2.55
C GLU A 134 21.26 -9.98 3.63
N PHE A 135 20.82 -8.78 3.25
CA PHE A 135 20.28 -7.80 4.18
C PHE A 135 19.01 -8.33 4.86
N ALA A 136 18.07 -8.91 4.12
CA ALA A 136 16.85 -9.49 4.66
C ALA A 136 17.15 -10.67 5.59
N ALA A 137 18.04 -11.58 5.19
CA ALA A 137 18.45 -12.72 6.01
C ALA A 137 19.00 -12.30 7.39
N GLY A 138 19.84 -11.27 7.42
CA GLY A 138 20.36 -10.73 8.69
C GLY A 138 19.26 -10.20 9.62
N TRP A 139 18.22 -9.57 9.06
CA TRP A 139 17.09 -9.09 9.86
C TRP A 139 16.14 -10.21 10.31
N VAL A 140 15.98 -11.26 9.53
CA VAL A 140 15.24 -12.46 9.94
C VAL A 140 15.84 -13.03 11.24
N ASP A 141 17.17 -13.18 11.32
CA ASP A 141 17.83 -13.71 12.50
C ASP A 141 17.62 -12.80 13.71
N VAL A 142 17.82 -11.49 13.56
CA VAL A 142 17.61 -10.52 14.64
C VAL A 142 16.17 -10.57 15.16
N GLN A 143 15.18 -10.51 14.28
CA GLN A 143 13.77 -10.52 14.67
C GLN A 143 13.34 -11.87 15.27
N ARG A 144 13.89 -12.99 14.77
CA ARG A 144 13.66 -14.31 15.35
C ARG A 144 14.08 -14.36 16.82
N ASP A 145 15.27 -13.85 17.14
CA ASP A 145 15.76 -13.82 18.51
C ASP A 145 14.93 -12.88 19.39
N GLU A 146 14.52 -11.72 18.87
CA GLU A 146 13.62 -10.80 19.57
C GLU A 146 12.25 -11.44 19.86
N PHE A 147 11.64 -12.18 18.91
CA PHE A 147 10.39 -12.90 19.13
C PHE A 147 10.55 -14.07 20.12
N LYS A 148 11.62 -14.85 20.00
CA LYS A 148 11.94 -15.92 20.98
C LYS A 148 12.12 -15.35 22.38
N ARG A 149 12.73 -14.14 22.50
CA ARG A 149 12.89 -13.45 23.79
C ARG A 149 11.55 -13.08 24.44
N LEU A 150 10.48 -12.84 23.66
CA LEU A 150 9.13 -12.61 24.17
C LEU A 150 8.42 -13.88 24.65
N GLY A 151 9.05 -15.05 24.53
CA GLY A 151 8.49 -16.35 24.92
C GLY A 151 7.46 -16.90 23.95
N ILE A 152 7.49 -16.47 22.69
CA ILE A 152 6.61 -16.95 21.63
C ILE A 152 7.01 -18.36 21.23
N THR A 153 6.07 -19.29 21.24
CA THR A 153 6.29 -20.69 20.83
C THR A 153 5.86 -20.90 19.39
N GLY A 154 6.69 -21.58 18.61
CA GLY A 154 6.44 -21.86 17.20
C GLY A 154 7.57 -22.66 16.58
N LYS A 155 7.44 -22.98 15.28
CA LYS A 155 8.46 -23.73 14.52
C LYS A 155 9.58 -22.79 14.03
N TRP A 156 10.35 -22.24 14.96
CA TRP A 156 11.41 -21.25 14.70
C TRP A 156 12.58 -21.78 13.88
N GLU A 157 12.81 -23.09 13.89
CA GLU A 157 13.94 -23.73 13.20
C GLU A 157 13.65 -23.96 11.71
N ASN A 158 12.37 -23.90 11.32
CA ASN A 158 11.95 -24.03 9.92
C ASN A 158 10.79 -23.05 9.63
N PRO A 159 11.04 -21.73 9.73
CA PRO A 159 10.06 -20.72 9.35
C PRO A 159 9.82 -20.73 7.84
N TYR A 160 8.91 -19.90 7.35
CA TYR A 160 8.82 -19.61 5.94
C TYR A 160 9.40 -18.21 5.62
N LEU A 161 10.07 -18.09 4.49
CA LEU A 161 10.58 -16.82 3.97
C LEU A 161 10.08 -16.65 2.54
N THR A 162 9.54 -15.49 2.20
CA THR A 162 9.08 -15.24 0.82
C THR A 162 10.24 -15.30 -0.19
N MET A 163 11.50 -15.14 0.26
CA MET A 163 12.71 -15.22 -0.54
C MET A 163 13.36 -16.61 -0.59
N ASP A 164 12.79 -17.65 0.04
CA ASP A 164 13.27 -19.02 -0.16
C ASP A 164 12.97 -19.44 -1.59
N PHE A 165 13.87 -20.20 -2.22
CA PHE A 165 13.73 -20.59 -3.62
C PHE A 165 12.43 -21.33 -3.90
N HIS A 166 12.04 -22.22 -2.98
CA HIS A 166 10.75 -22.88 -3.05
C HIS A 166 9.57 -21.88 -2.98
N SER A 167 9.63 -20.90 -2.08
CA SER A 167 8.59 -19.85 -1.97
C SER A 167 8.54 -19.00 -3.24
N GLU A 168 9.69 -18.54 -3.76
CA GLU A 168 9.76 -17.77 -5.02
C GLU A 168 9.17 -18.56 -6.19
N ARG A 169 9.47 -19.88 -6.28
CA ARG A 169 8.88 -20.79 -7.28
C ARG A 169 7.36 -20.87 -7.16
N VAL A 170 6.84 -21.04 -5.93
CA VAL A 170 5.39 -21.17 -5.72
C VAL A 170 4.68 -19.84 -5.98
N ILE A 171 5.25 -18.70 -5.57
CA ILE A 171 4.73 -17.36 -5.90
C ILE A 171 4.65 -17.19 -7.43
N ALA A 172 5.70 -17.56 -8.17
CA ALA A 172 5.68 -17.55 -9.62
C ALA A 172 4.63 -18.50 -10.21
N ALA A 173 4.45 -19.69 -9.62
CA ALA A 173 3.42 -20.63 -10.05
C ALA A 173 1.99 -20.08 -9.83
N GLU A 174 1.74 -19.42 -8.71
CA GLU A 174 0.47 -18.78 -8.45
C GLU A 174 0.22 -17.61 -9.44
N PHE A 175 1.25 -16.81 -9.76
CA PHE A 175 1.15 -15.78 -10.80
C PHE A 175 0.85 -16.38 -12.19
N GLN A 176 1.49 -17.49 -12.54
CA GLN A 176 1.26 -18.17 -13.82
C GLN A 176 -0.18 -18.70 -13.96
N LYS A 177 -0.91 -18.91 -12.86
CA LYS A 177 -2.35 -19.23 -12.94
C LYS A 177 -3.16 -18.06 -13.47
N PHE A 178 -2.86 -16.82 -13.05
CA PHE A 178 -3.49 -15.61 -13.61
C PHE A 178 -3.16 -15.42 -15.10
N LEU A 179 -1.93 -15.75 -15.50
CA LEU A 179 -1.53 -15.76 -16.92
C LEU A 179 -2.35 -16.78 -17.71
N MET A 180 -2.45 -18.00 -17.23
CA MET A 180 -3.05 -19.13 -17.97
C MET A 180 -4.58 -19.05 -17.99
N ASN A 181 -5.24 -18.57 -16.94
CA ASN A 181 -6.69 -18.40 -16.88
C ASN A 181 -7.19 -17.14 -17.58
N GLY A 182 -6.27 -16.29 -18.07
CA GLY A 182 -6.58 -15.11 -18.86
C GLY A 182 -7.04 -13.88 -18.06
N THR A 183 -6.92 -13.89 -16.73
CA THR A 183 -7.21 -12.70 -15.89
C THR A 183 -6.05 -11.70 -15.88
N LEU A 184 -4.81 -12.14 -16.21
CA LEU A 184 -3.67 -11.24 -16.40
C LEU A 184 -3.78 -10.49 -17.72
N TYR A 185 -3.60 -9.16 -17.68
CA TYR A 185 -3.51 -8.32 -18.88
C TYR A 185 -2.58 -7.13 -18.66
N GLN A 186 -2.06 -6.58 -19.76
CA GLN A 186 -1.34 -5.32 -19.75
C GLN A 186 -2.31 -4.19 -20.16
N GLY A 187 -2.31 -3.10 -19.42
CA GLY A 187 -3.10 -1.91 -19.72
C GLY A 187 -2.34 -0.65 -19.36
N SER A 188 -2.70 0.47 -19.99
CA SER A 188 -2.18 1.78 -19.65
C SER A 188 -3.29 2.56 -18.94
N LYS A 189 -3.10 2.83 -17.64
CA LYS A 189 -4.04 3.57 -16.79
C LYS A 189 -3.28 4.55 -15.91
N PRO A 190 -3.92 5.64 -15.46
CA PRO A 190 -3.35 6.45 -14.37
C PRO A 190 -3.21 5.60 -13.12
N VAL A 191 -2.00 5.46 -12.63
CA VAL A 191 -1.71 4.75 -11.37
C VAL A 191 -1.05 5.70 -10.38
N MET A 192 -1.17 5.43 -9.08
CA MET A 192 -0.40 6.12 -8.08
C MET A 192 1.09 5.84 -8.31
N TRP A 193 1.84 6.87 -8.60
CA TRP A 193 3.24 6.79 -9.01
C TRP A 193 4.14 7.60 -8.09
N SER A 194 5.21 7.00 -7.61
CA SER A 194 6.26 7.71 -6.89
C SER A 194 7.39 8.12 -7.83
N PRO A 195 7.56 9.42 -8.13
CA PRO A 195 8.67 9.90 -8.95
C PRO A 195 10.04 9.69 -8.29
N ILE A 196 10.08 9.61 -6.96
CA ILE A 196 11.33 9.45 -6.20
C ILE A 196 11.80 8.00 -6.22
N GLU A 197 10.86 7.06 -6.14
CA GLU A 197 11.12 5.63 -6.17
C GLU A 197 11.02 5.04 -7.59
N LYS A 198 10.48 5.82 -8.54
CA LYS A 198 10.28 5.45 -9.95
C LYS A 198 9.47 4.16 -10.10
N THR A 199 8.36 4.05 -9.38
CA THR A 199 7.51 2.86 -9.39
C THR A 199 6.06 3.19 -9.09
N ALA A 200 5.15 2.32 -9.55
CA ALA A 200 3.77 2.32 -9.11
C ALA A 200 3.67 1.91 -7.63
N LEU A 201 2.66 2.42 -6.93
CA LEU A 201 2.36 2.10 -5.54
C LEU A 201 0.95 1.53 -5.42
N ALA A 202 0.79 0.55 -4.53
CA ALA A 202 -0.51 0.10 -4.07
C ALA A 202 -1.13 1.12 -3.10
N GLU A 203 -2.45 1.09 -2.92
CA GLU A 203 -3.15 1.96 -1.98
C GLU A 203 -2.64 1.79 -0.52
N ALA A 204 -2.26 0.57 -0.14
CA ALA A 204 -1.67 0.26 1.17
C ALA A 204 -0.27 0.88 1.38
N GLU A 205 0.38 1.33 0.31
CA GLU A 205 1.71 1.95 0.32
C GLU A 205 1.65 3.48 0.33
N VAL A 206 0.44 4.04 0.46
CA VAL A 206 0.19 5.49 0.44
C VAL A 206 -0.32 5.97 1.79
N GLU A 207 0.26 7.05 2.28
CA GLU A 207 -0.16 7.77 3.49
C GLU A 207 -0.64 9.16 3.10
N TYR A 208 -1.63 9.69 3.82
CA TYR A 208 -2.14 11.03 3.56
C TYR A 208 -1.58 12.02 4.59
N HIS A 209 -0.99 13.10 4.09
CA HIS A 209 -0.44 14.19 4.90
C HIS A 209 -0.91 15.54 4.40
N ASP A 210 -1.01 16.51 5.29
CA ASP A 210 -1.30 17.88 4.92
C ASP A 210 -0.17 18.47 4.08
N LYS A 211 -0.53 18.98 2.92
CA LYS A 211 0.38 19.63 1.98
C LYS A 211 -0.19 20.97 1.53
N GLU A 212 0.67 21.97 1.42
CA GLU A 212 0.34 23.23 0.73
C GLU A 212 0.64 23.04 -0.78
N SER A 213 -0.38 23.24 -1.61
CA SER A 213 -0.28 23.15 -3.08
C SER A 213 -0.64 24.48 -3.72
N PHE A 214 -0.04 24.77 -4.88
CA PHE A 214 -0.50 25.88 -5.73
C PHE A 214 -1.90 25.59 -6.26
N THR A 215 -2.68 26.65 -6.43
CA THR A 215 -3.93 26.62 -7.13
C THR A 215 -3.94 27.66 -8.24
N VAL A 216 -4.56 27.34 -9.38
CA VAL A 216 -4.69 28.26 -10.51
C VAL A 216 -6.10 28.22 -11.07
N TRP A 217 -6.58 29.39 -11.48
CA TRP A 217 -7.80 29.58 -12.28
C TRP A 217 -7.35 29.93 -13.70
N VAL A 218 -7.70 29.10 -14.68
CA VAL A 218 -7.17 29.15 -16.03
C VAL A 218 -8.29 29.38 -17.04
N LYS A 219 -8.05 30.32 -17.94
CA LYS A 219 -9.00 30.76 -18.98
C LYS A 219 -8.84 29.93 -20.25
N PHE A 220 -9.90 29.31 -20.73
CA PHE A 220 -10.00 28.62 -22.03
C PHE A 220 -10.88 29.44 -22.96
N LYS A 221 -10.40 29.78 -24.14
CA LYS A 221 -11.17 30.57 -25.13
C LYS A 221 -12.27 29.72 -25.75
N VAL A 222 -13.48 30.25 -25.78
CA VAL A 222 -14.63 29.66 -26.46
C VAL A 222 -14.53 29.95 -27.97
N VAL A 223 -14.90 28.97 -28.78
CA VAL A 223 -15.00 29.07 -30.24
C VAL A 223 -16.11 28.15 -30.75
N GLY A 224 -16.58 28.41 -31.98
CA GLY A 224 -17.42 27.47 -32.72
C GLY A 224 -18.90 27.51 -32.38
N THR A 225 -19.38 28.43 -31.55
CA THR A 225 -20.80 28.50 -31.16
C THR A 225 -21.67 29.12 -32.26
N GLY A 226 -21.09 29.95 -33.10
CA GLY A 226 -21.81 30.77 -34.06
C GLY A 226 -22.50 32.01 -33.46
N ASP A 227 -22.39 32.22 -32.17
CA ASP A 227 -22.80 33.42 -31.45
C ASP A 227 -21.56 34.27 -31.11
N ALA A 228 -21.51 35.47 -31.62
CA ALA A 228 -20.35 36.36 -31.48
C ALA A 228 -20.04 36.73 -30.00
N VAL A 229 -21.04 36.74 -29.12
CA VAL A 229 -20.86 37.05 -27.71
C VAL A 229 -20.29 35.84 -26.97
N LEU A 230 -20.83 34.65 -27.23
CA LEU A 230 -20.29 33.41 -26.66
C LEU A 230 -18.90 33.12 -27.20
N ASP A 231 -18.62 33.31 -28.48
CA ASP A 231 -17.30 33.12 -29.08
C ASP A 231 -16.25 34.14 -28.56
N SER A 232 -16.69 35.24 -27.94
CA SER A 232 -15.80 36.16 -27.24
C SER A 232 -15.50 35.74 -25.77
N ALA A 233 -16.25 34.79 -25.23
CA ALA A 233 -16.17 34.38 -23.85
C ALA A 233 -15.02 33.40 -23.58
N LYS A 234 -14.76 33.19 -22.32
CA LYS A 234 -13.81 32.22 -21.78
C LYS A 234 -14.48 31.35 -20.74
N VAL A 235 -14.25 30.07 -20.80
CA VAL A 235 -14.54 29.13 -19.69
C VAL A 235 -13.36 29.18 -18.74
N VAL A 236 -13.62 29.15 -17.44
CA VAL A 236 -12.58 29.15 -16.41
C VAL A 236 -12.59 27.80 -15.70
N ILE A 237 -11.44 27.16 -15.60
CA ILE A 237 -11.24 25.97 -14.78
C ILE A 237 -10.40 26.32 -13.55
N TRP A 238 -10.52 25.47 -12.52
CA TRP A 238 -9.66 25.52 -11.33
C TRP A 238 -8.93 24.20 -11.15
N THR A 239 -7.65 24.27 -10.79
CA THR A 239 -6.86 23.06 -10.45
C THR A 239 -5.86 23.31 -9.34
N THR A 240 -5.61 22.29 -8.53
CA THR A 240 -4.57 22.25 -7.50
C THR A 240 -3.27 21.63 -7.99
N THR A 241 -3.24 21.14 -9.23
CA THR A 241 -2.11 20.48 -9.87
C THR A 241 -1.75 21.19 -11.20
N PRO A 242 -1.20 22.41 -11.18
CA PRO A 242 -0.87 23.14 -12.41
C PRO A 242 -0.01 22.34 -13.38
N TRP A 243 0.83 21.42 -12.89
CA TRP A 243 1.67 20.56 -13.71
C TRP A 243 0.90 19.61 -14.66
N THR A 244 -0.41 19.42 -14.46
CA THR A 244 -1.24 18.62 -15.38
C THR A 244 -1.73 19.43 -16.60
N MET A 245 -1.63 20.77 -16.58
CA MET A 245 -2.09 21.63 -17.68
C MET A 245 -1.51 21.29 -19.05
N PRO A 246 -0.21 20.96 -19.20
CA PRO A 246 0.32 20.55 -20.49
C PRO A 246 -0.31 19.29 -21.07
N SER A 247 -0.92 18.46 -20.24
CA SER A 247 -1.62 17.21 -20.60
C SER A 247 -3.14 17.39 -20.73
N ASN A 248 -3.65 18.63 -20.64
CA ASN A 248 -5.07 18.90 -20.83
C ASN A 248 -5.53 18.52 -22.23
N LYS A 249 -6.63 17.76 -22.33
CA LYS A 249 -7.26 17.36 -23.59
C LYS A 249 -8.75 17.73 -23.65
N ALA A 250 -9.35 18.07 -22.49
CA ALA A 250 -10.76 18.39 -22.41
C ALA A 250 -11.08 19.32 -21.24
N VAL A 251 -12.29 19.85 -21.26
CA VAL A 251 -12.97 20.46 -20.11
C VAL A 251 -14.38 19.89 -20.04
N VAL A 252 -14.88 19.57 -18.84
CA VAL A 252 -16.23 19.04 -18.67
C VAL A 252 -17.09 19.96 -17.82
N TYR A 253 -18.41 19.89 -18.03
CA TYR A 253 -19.41 20.68 -17.31
C TYR A 253 -20.51 19.78 -16.72
N GLY A 254 -21.23 20.26 -15.72
CA GLY A 254 -22.34 19.53 -15.10
C GLY A 254 -23.66 19.80 -15.77
N ALA A 255 -24.38 18.77 -16.25
CA ALA A 255 -25.66 18.92 -16.92
C ALA A 255 -26.75 19.53 -16.03
N GLY A 256 -26.67 19.37 -14.72
CA GLY A 256 -27.61 19.91 -13.72
C GLY A 256 -27.25 21.28 -13.14
N ILE A 257 -26.13 21.87 -13.58
CA ILE A 257 -25.60 23.13 -13.01
C ILE A 257 -26.13 24.32 -13.84
N SER A 258 -26.46 25.42 -13.14
CA SER A 258 -26.83 26.70 -13.77
C SER A 258 -25.58 27.49 -14.13
N TYR A 259 -25.47 27.92 -15.37
CA TYR A 259 -24.34 28.69 -15.88
C TYR A 259 -24.80 30.05 -16.38
N GLY A 260 -24.00 31.06 -16.09
CA GLY A 260 -24.21 32.43 -16.56
C GLY A 260 -23.06 32.96 -17.40
N LEU A 261 -23.36 33.84 -18.34
CA LEU A 261 -22.38 34.67 -19.00
C LEU A 261 -22.19 35.97 -18.21
N TYR A 262 -20.96 36.29 -17.91
CA TYR A 262 -20.56 37.44 -17.08
C TYR A 262 -19.61 38.35 -17.84
N GLU A 263 -19.77 39.66 -17.69
CA GLU A 263 -18.85 40.67 -18.24
C GLU A 263 -18.13 41.40 -17.14
N VAL A 264 -16.84 41.64 -17.30
CA VAL A 264 -16.02 42.47 -16.42
C VAL A 264 -16.22 43.92 -16.81
N ILE A 265 -16.77 44.75 -15.89
CA ILE A 265 -17.05 46.16 -16.09
C ILE A 265 -16.12 47.09 -15.32
N GLY A 266 -15.33 46.54 -14.36
CA GLY A 266 -14.32 47.25 -13.62
C GLY A 266 -13.20 46.32 -13.18
N ARG A 267 -12.02 46.88 -12.85
CA ARG A 267 -10.90 46.07 -12.36
C ARG A 267 -9.93 46.89 -11.50
N PRO A 268 -9.23 46.28 -10.54
CA PRO A 268 -8.09 46.90 -9.88
C PRO A 268 -6.86 46.97 -10.78
N GLU A 269 -5.84 47.74 -10.42
CA GLU A 269 -4.60 47.85 -11.22
C GLU A 269 -3.86 46.51 -11.35
N GLU A 270 -3.78 45.75 -10.27
CA GLU A 270 -3.07 44.46 -10.24
C GLU A 270 -4.02 43.26 -10.38
N CYS A 271 -4.43 42.94 -11.60
CA CYS A 271 -5.20 41.72 -11.91
C CYS A 271 -4.92 41.21 -13.31
N TRP A 272 -5.28 39.96 -13.59
CA TRP A 272 -5.10 39.33 -14.91
C TRP A 272 -6.35 39.34 -15.78
N VAL A 273 -7.29 40.26 -15.50
CA VAL A 273 -8.50 40.42 -16.32
C VAL A 273 -8.52 41.81 -16.94
N SER A 274 -9.25 41.97 -18.06
CA SER A 274 -9.45 43.23 -18.74
C SER A 274 -10.94 43.63 -18.72
N ILE A 275 -11.21 44.91 -18.66
CA ILE A 275 -12.59 45.41 -18.80
C ILE A 275 -13.14 45.00 -20.20
N GLY A 276 -14.36 44.49 -20.24
CA GLY A 276 -15.00 43.96 -21.43
C GLY A 276 -14.68 42.47 -21.69
N GLU A 277 -13.89 41.78 -20.84
CA GLU A 277 -13.77 40.32 -20.95
C GLU A 277 -15.08 39.64 -20.49
N HIS A 278 -15.44 38.57 -21.22
CA HIS A 278 -16.59 37.73 -20.93
C HIS A 278 -16.15 36.38 -20.36
N PHE A 279 -16.89 35.89 -19.35
CA PHE A 279 -16.63 34.60 -18.72
C PHE A 279 -17.91 33.79 -18.56
N ILE A 280 -17.84 32.49 -18.85
CA ILE A 280 -18.89 31.52 -18.53
C ILE A 280 -18.48 30.85 -17.24
N LEU A 281 -19.34 30.90 -16.20
CA LEU A 281 -19.12 30.36 -14.85
C LEU A 281 -20.41 29.74 -14.32
N SER A 282 -20.32 28.79 -13.39
CA SER A 282 -21.46 28.42 -12.58
C SER A 282 -21.96 29.61 -11.79
N ASP A 283 -23.28 29.84 -11.78
CA ASP A 283 -23.88 30.94 -11.05
C ASP A 283 -23.58 30.92 -9.56
N ASN A 284 -23.53 29.72 -8.96
CA ASN A 284 -23.22 29.53 -7.54
C ASN A 284 -21.78 29.91 -7.18
N LEU A 285 -20.86 29.82 -8.12
CA LEU A 285 -19.42 30.01 -7.89
C LEU A 285 -18.85 31.30 -8.47
N ALA A 286 -19.62 32.03 -9.29
CA ALA A 286 -19.13 33.21 -10.01
C ALA A 286 -18.55 34.28 -9.08
N GLU A 287 -19.19 34.56 -7.93
CA GLU A 287 -18.72 35.57 -6.98
C GLU A 287 -17.39 35.17 -6.33
N ASP A 288 -17.23 33.90 -5.94
CA ASP A 288 -15.96 33.41 -5.40
C ASP A 288 -14.84 33.46 -6.45
N VAL A 289 -15.12 33.02 -7.68
CA VAL A 289 -14.13 33.03 -8.78
C VAL A 289 -13.67 34.43 -9.09
N PHE A 290 -14.60 35.40 -9.18
CA PHE A 290 -14.25 36.80 -9.41
C PHE A 290 -13.52 37.40 -8.19
N GLY A 291 -13.89 37.04 -6.98
CA GLY A 291 -13.16 37.41 -5.77
C GLY A 291 -11.70 36.90 -5.77
N ARG A 292 -11.44 35.69 -6.29
CA ARG A 292 -10.06 35.18 -6.53
C ARG A 292 -9.28 36.03 -7.52
N ALA A 293 -9.98 36.57 -8.55
CA ALA A 293 -9.41 37.51 -9.51
C ALA A 293 -9.29 38.96 -8.96
N ARG A 294 -9.63 39.19 -7.67
CA ARG A 294 -9.65 40.49 -6.98
C ARG A 294 -10.74 41.45 -7.51
N LEU A 295 -11.80 40.91 -8.09
CA LEU A 295 -12.96 41.69 -8.48
C LEU A 295 -14.03 41.63 -7.38
N ASP A 296 -14.58 42.77 -6.98
CA ASP A 296 -15.77 42.82 -6.15
C ASP A 296 -17.06 42.78 -7.00
N THR A 297 -18.21 42.67 -6.34
CA THR A 297 -19.52 42.52 -7.01
C THR A 297 -19.93 43.73 -7.85
N THR A 298 -19.25 44.88 -7.75
CA THR A 298 -19.47 46.06 -8.59
C THR A 298 -18.65 46.07 -9.88
N MET A 299 -17.70 45.16 -9.99
CA MET A 299 -16.74 45.10 -11.10
C MET A 299 -17.11 44.08 -12.18
N PHE A 300 -18.19 43.33 -12.02
CA PHE A 300 -18.70 42.42 -13.02
C PHE A 300 -20.24 42.42 -13.02
N ARG A 301 -20.83 41.98 -14.13
CA ARG A 301 -22.28 41.81 -14.22
C ARG A 301 -22.62 40.53 -14.95
N ARG A 302 -23.72 39.90 -14.56
CA ARG A 302 -24.31 38.77 -15.28
C ARG A 302 -25.08 39.31 -16.49
N ILE A 303 -24.85 38.74 -17.65
CA ILE A 303 -25.48 39.17 -18.92
C ILE A 303 -26.72 38.32 -19.21
N CYS A 304 -26.57 37.01 -19.29
CA CYS A 304 -27.63 36.07 -19.61
C CYS A 304 -27.35 34.67 -19.08
N ASP A 305 -28.34 33.78 -19.16
CA ASP A 305 -28.18 32.35 -18.96
C ASP A 305 -27.36 31.75 -20.10
N VAL A 306 -26.54 30.74 -19.81
CA VAL A 306 -25.91 29.87 -20.80
C VAL A 306 -26.55 28.49 -20.64
N THR A 307 -27.37 28.14 -21.64
CA THR A 307 -28.18 26.92 -21.59
C THR A 307 -27.34 25.67 -21.89
N GLN A 308 -27.87 24.47 -21.57
CA GLN A 308 -27.23 23.22 -21.94
C GLN A 308 -27.07 23.08 -23.47
N ASP A 309 -28.02 23.64 -24.27
CA ASP A 309 -27.92 23.68 -25.72
C ASP A 309 -26.77 24.58 -26.20
N ASP A 310 -26.53 25.70 -25.52
CA ASP A 310 -25.38 26.57 -25.79
C ASP A 310 -24.07 25.89 -25.42
N LEU A 311 -24.00 25.28 -24.24
CA LEU A 311 -22.81 24.54 -23.81
C LEU A 311 -22.45 23.41 -24.78
N SER A 312 -23.42 22.71 -25.31
CA SER A 312 -23.20 21.60 -26.24
C SER A 312 -22.56 22.02 -27.59
N LYS A 313 -22.62 23.29 -27.93
CA LYS A 313 -22.05 23.88 -29.17
C LYS A 313 -20.65 24.45 -28.95
N ILE A 314 -20.25 24.65 -27.70
CA ILE A 314 -18.97 25.23 -27.36
C ILE A 314 -17.81 24.26 -27.71
N GLN A 315 -16.79 24.81 -28.33
CA GLN A 315 -15.46 24.22 -28.44
C GLN A 315 -14.46 25.12 -27.73
N LEU A 316 -13.41 24.54 -27.17
CA LEU A 316 -12.44 25.30 -26.41
C LEU A 316 -11.05 25.23 -27.03
N LEU A 317 -10.32 26.35 -26.92
CA LEU A 317 -8.89 26.38 -27.23
C LEU A 317 -8.08 26.38 -25.94
N HIS A 318 -7.01 25.59 -25.93
CA HIS A 318 -6.06 25.59 -24.83
C HIS A 318 -5.40 26.97 -24.68
N PRO A 319 -5.06 27.43 -23.44
CA PRO A 319 -4.40 28.74 -23.27
C PRO A 319 -3.11 28.91 -24.05
N LEU A 320 -2.43 27.82 -24.40
CA LEU A 320 -1.19 27.81 -25.18
C LEU A 320 -1.41 27.59 -26.69
N ASN A 321 -2.66 27.54 -27.15
CA ASN A 321 -2.96 27.40 -28.57
C ASN A 321 -2.37 28.57 -29.39
N GLY A 322 -1.66 28.25 -30.48
CA GLY A 322 -1.06 29.23 -31.39
C GLY A 322 0.09 30.05 -30.78
N VAL A 323 0.59 29.69 -29.63
CA VAL A 323 1.72 30.39 -29.00
C VAL A 323 3.03 30.06 -29.71
N GLU A 324 3.77 31.08 -30.14
CA GLU A 324 5.07 30.92 -30.81
C GLU A 324 6.03 30.06 -29.96
N GLY A 325 6.65 29.05 -30.56
CA GLY A 325 7.48 28.04 -29.89
C GLY A 325 6.71 26.90 -29.25
N GLY A 326 5.37 26.85 -29.37
CA GLY A 326 4.53 25.73 -28.93
C GLY A 326 4.45 24.57 -29.90
N GLU A 327 4.98 24.74 -31.12
CA GLU A 327 5.13 23.74 -32.19
C GLU A 327 3.86 22.92 -32.47
N GLY A 328 2.68 23.50 -32.23
CA GLY A 328 1.39 22.86 -32.44
C GLY A 328 0.94 21.88 -31.35
N GLU A 329 1.71 21.68 -30.26
CA GLU A 329 1.40 20.74 -29.18
C GLU A 329 0.00 20.94 -28.57
N TRP A 330 -0.49 22.19 -28.55
CA TRP A 330 -1.78 22.57 -27.97
C TRP A 330 -2.78 23.15 -28.96
N ASP A 331 -2.57 22.97 -30.26
CA ASP A 331 -3.41 23.59 -31.31
C ASP A 331 -4.69 22.83 -31.58
N ASP A 332 -4.84 21.61 -31.04
CA ASP A 332 -6.08 20.84 -31.12
C ASP A 332 -7.20 21.52 -30.35
N ILE A 333 -8.43 21.43 -30.89
CA ILE A 333 -9.64 21.80 -30.18
C ILE A 333 -9.82 20.88 -28.98
N ARG A 334 -10.10 21.48 -27.82
CA ARG A 334 -10.38 20.72 -26.58
C ARG A 334 -11.83 20.27 -26.60
N ASP A 335 -12.03 18.99 -26.30
CA ASP A 335 -13.35 18.42 -26.12
C ASP A 335 -14.06 19.11 -24.94
N PHE A 336 -15.37 19.40 -25.14
CA PHE A 336 -16.20 20.05 -24.13
C PHE A 336 -17.52 19.32 -24.02
N ARG A 337 -17.77 18.66 -22.91
CA ARG A 337 -18.94 17.80 -22.72
C ARG A 337 -19.46 17.77 -21.30
N ALA A 338 -20.67 17.25 -21.10
CA ALA A 338 -21.23 16.99 -19.80
C ALA A 338 -20.57 15.78 -19.12
N ALA A 339 -20.39 15.86 -17.79
CA ALA A 339 -19.96 14.75 -16.96
C ALA A 339 -20.62 14.83 -15.58
N ASP A 340 -20.93 13.66 -14.99
CA ASP A 340 -21.71 13.55 -13.76
C ASP A 340 -20.90 13.90 -12.49
N PHE A 341 -19.57 13.85 -12.55
CA PHE A 341 -18.70 14.18 -11.42
C PHE A 341 -18.46 15.68 -11.23
N VAL A 342 -18.98 16.54 -12.14
CA VAL A 342 -18.85 17.99 -11.99
C VAL A 342 -19.83 18.52 -10.95
N THR A 343 -19.33 19.33 -10.01
CA THR A 343 -20.12 19.97 -8.96
C THR A 343 -20.02 21.50 -9.02
N ASP A 344 -20.95 22.18 -8.38
CA ASP A 344 -20.96 23.65 -8.20
C ASP A 344 -20.79 24.06 -6.75
N THR A 345 -20.20 23.18 -5.93
CA THR A 345 -19.90 23.45 -4.52
C THR A 345 -18.46 23.96 -4.33
N GLU A 346 -17.55 23.67 -5.27
CA GLU A 346 -16.16 24.08 -5.27
C GLU A 346 -15.66 24.31 -6.70
N GLY A 347 -14.65 25.17 -6.86
CA GLY A 347 -14.01 25.41 -8.15
C GLY A 347 -14.68 26.48 -9.01
N THR A 348 -15.21 26.12 -10.17
CA THR A 348 -15.78 27.06 -11.16
C THR A 348 -17.07 26.56 -11.81
N GLY A 349 -17.48 25.32 -11.53
CA GLY A 349 -18.52 24.59 -12.26
C GLY A 349 -18.01 23.89 -13.52
N PHE A 350 -16.69 23.92 -13.76
CA PHE A 350 -16.01 23.22 -14.85
C PHE A 350 -14.80 22.47 -14.34
N VAL A 351 -14.54 21.29 -14.88
CA VAL A 351 -13.39 20.47 -14.51
C VAL A 351 -12.43 20.34 -15.69
N HIS A 352 -11.16 20.64 -15.45
CA HIS A 352 -10.06 20.40 -16.35
C HIS A 352 -9.76 18.92 -16.44
N CYS A 353 -9.78 18.37 -17.64
CA CYS A 353 -9.52 16.95 -17.87
C CYS A 353 -8.12 16.73 -18.45
N ALA A 354 -7.32 15.98 -17.69
CA ALA A 354 -6.07 15.40 -18.13
C ALA A 354 -6.13 13.87 -17.87
N PRO A 355 -6.72 13.07 -18.77
CA PRO A 355 -7.00 11.65 -18.56
C PRO A 355 -5.75 10.80 -18.25
N SER A 356 -4.57 11.32 -18.53
CA SER A 356 -3.29 10.68 -18.12
C SER A 356 -2.95 10.84 -16.63
N HIS A 357 -3.70 11.69 -15.91
CA HIS A 357 -3.38 12.08 -14.52
C HIS A 357 -4.60 12.09 -13.59
N GLY A 358 -5.78 11.68 -14.07
CA GLY A 358 -7.03 11.58 -13.30
C GLY A 358 -7.79 10.31 -13.65
N MET A 359 -8.32 9.60 -12.63
CA MET A 359 -9.05 8.35 -12.86
C MET A 359 -10.46 8.58 -13.41
N GLU A 360 -11.19 9.55 -12.85
CA GLU A 360 -12.57 9.86 -13.29
C GLU A 360 -12.59 10.30 -14.77
N GLU A 361 -11.63 11.14 -15.15
CA GLU A 361 -11.46 11.58 -16.53
C GLU A 361 -11.03 10.41 -17.44
N PHE A 362 -10.13 9.54 -16.96
CA PHE A 362 -9.72 8.36 -17.71
C PHE A 362 -10.92 7.42 -17.97
N GLU A 363 -11.73 7.16 -16.94
CA GLU A 363 -12.91 6.31 -17.04
C GLU A 363 -13.94 6.88 -17.99
N LEU A 364 -14.22 8.18 -17.93
CA LEU A 364 -15.11 8.85 -18.88
C LEU A 364 -14.67 8.61 -20.34
N TYR A 365 -13.40 8.83 -20.65
CA TYR A 365 -12.90 8.68 -22.01
C TYR A 365 -12.71 7.22 -22.44
N ARG A 366 -12.49 6.30 -21.50
CA ARG A 366 -12.53 4.85 -21.75
C ARG A 366 -13.92 4.41 -22.20
N ASP A 367 -14.94 4.83 -21.47
CA ASP A 367 -16.34 4.45 -21.73
C ASP A 367 -16.88 5.05 -23.05
N LEU A 368 -16.29 6.15 -23.47
CA LEU A 368 -16.53 6.76 -24.79
C LEU A 368 -15.71 6.11 -25.92
N GLY A 369 -14.76 5.23 -25.63
CA GLY A 369 -13.86 4.65 -26.63
C GLY A 369 -12.86 5.65 -27.23
N MET A 370 -12.51 6.70 -26.50
CA MET A 370 -11.72 7.84 -27.01
C MET A 370 -10.33 7.95 -26.38
N LEU A 371 -9.84 6.93 -25.66
CA LEU A 371 -8.56 7.00 -24.94
C LEU A 371 -7.36 7.35 -25.82
N GLU A 372 -7.29 6.81 -27.05
CA GLU A 372 -6.18 7.08 -27.97
C GLU A 372 -6.03 8.57 -28.32
N GLN A 373 -7.12 9.33 -28.24
CA GLN A 373 -7.15 10.75 -28.58
C GLN A 373 -6.72 11.66 -27.41
N VAL A 374 -6.86 11.17 -26.17
CA VAL A 374 -6.73 12.01 -24.97
C VAL A 374 -5.56 11.60 -24.05
N ILE A 375 -5.01 10.40 -24.22
CA ILE A 375 -3.86 9.96 -23.41
C ILE A 375 -2.58 10.64 -23.91
N THR A 376 -1.81 11.14 -22.95
CA THR A 376 -0.50 11.75 -23.18
C THR A 376 0.56 11.08 -22.30
N TYR A 377 1.82 11.09 -22.72
CA TYR A 377 2.95 10.57 -21.96
C TYR A 377 3.97 11.69 -21.64
N ASN A 378 3.46 12.85 -21.24
CA ASN A 378 4.26 14.04 -21.00
C ASN A 378 5.14 13.93 -19.74
N VAL A 379 4.76 13.11 -18.77
CA VAL A 379 5.50 12.95 -17.50
C VAL A 379 6.27 11.64 -17.50
N MET A 380 7.59 11.75 -17.34
CA MET A 380 8.51 10.61 -17.29
C MET A 380 8.49 9.93 -15.90
N GLU A 381 9.18 8.81 -15.77
CA GLU A 381 9.22 8.00 -14.54
C GLU A 381 9.78 8.75 -13.32
N ASP A 382 10.72 9.67 -13.53
CA ASP A 382 11.33 10.52 -12.48
C ASP A 382 10.52 11.79 -12.17
N GLY A 383 9.30 11.90 -12.74
CA GLY A 383 8.42 13.07 -12.57
C GLY A 383 8.88 14.33 -13.28
N ARG A 384 9.75 14.20 -14.30
CA ARG A 384 10.07 15.30 -15.22
C ARG A 384 9.19 15.23 -16.45
N PHE A 385 8.98 16.36 -17.06
CA PHE A 385 8.39 16.38 -18.40
C PHE A 385 9.38 15.83 -19.44
N ARG A 386 8.88 15.17 -20.49
CA ARG A 386 9.68 14.75 -21.65
C ARG A 386 10.51 15.91 -22.18
N ALA A 387 11.72 15.62 -22.62
CA ALA A 387 12.72 16.67 -22.94
C ALA A 387 12.28 17.59 -24.08
N ASP A 388 11.50 17.09 -25.02
CA ASP A 388 10.99 17.75 -26.21
C ASP A 388 9.65 18.48 -26.00
N LEU A 389 9.06 18.45 -24.79
CA LEU A 389 7.83 19.19 -24.51
C LEU A 389 8.10 20.71 -24.58
N PRO A 390 7.44 21.45 -25.50
CA PRO A 390 7.68 22.88 -25.65
C PRO A 390 7.49 23.63 -24.32
N PHE A 391 8.32 24.64 -24.05
CA PHE A 391 8.38 25.48 -22.84
C PHE A 391 8.72 24.74 -21.54
N PHE A 392 8.36 23.47 -21.40
CA PHE A 392 8.39 22.73 -20.11
C PHE A 392 9.36 21.55 -20.10
N GLY A 393 10.00 21.21 -21.21
CA GLY A 393 10.91 20.08 -21.32
C GLY A 393 11.93 20.01 -20.19
N GLY A 394 12.05 18.83 -19.54
CA GLY A 394 12.95 18.58 -18.43
C GLY A 394 12.60 19.25 -17.11
N LYS A 395 11.52 20.07 -17.02
CA LYS A 395 11.04 20.63 -15.75
C LYS A 395 10.52 19.50 -14.86
N ALA A 396 10.84 19.57 -13.55
CA ALA A 396 10.50 18.52 -12.59
C ALA A 396 9.29 18.91 -11.74
N ILE A 397 8.39 17.97 -11.54
CA ILE A 397 7.26 18.10 -10.58
C ILE A 397 7.80 18.07 -9.16
N LEU A 398 8.69 17.10 -8.87
CA LEU A 398 9.40 16.99 -7.59
C LEU A 398 10.92 17.02 -7.81
N LYS A 399 11.64 17.58 -6.85
CA LYS A 399 13.11 17.45 -6.74
C LYS A 399 13.46 16.05 -6.22
N PRO A 400 14.71 15.57 -6.41
CA PRO A 400 15.16 14.27 -5.89
C PRO A 400 15.02 14.10 -4.37
N ASN A 401 14.89 15.18 -3.61
CA ASN A 401 14.66 15.17 -2.17
C ASN A 401 13.16 15.17 -1.77
N GLY A 402 12.25 14.96 -2.71
CA GLY A 402 10.80 14.93 -2.51
C GLY A 402 10.13 16.31 -2.36
N LYS A 403 10.91 17.40 -2.36
CA LYS A 403 10.33 18.76 -2.34
C LYS A 403 9.83 19.15 -3.71
N GLU A 404 8.96 20.16 -3.74
CA GLU A 404 8.40 20.71 -4.97
C GLU A 404 9.51 21.12 -5.95
N GLY A 405 9.33 20.74 -7.22
CA GLY A 405 10.18 21.07 -8.33
C GLY A 405 9.88 22.44 -8.93
N ASN A 406 10.22 22.61 -10.20
CA ASN A 406 10.02 23.87 -10.93
C ASN A 406 8.92 23.79 -12.02
N ALA A 407 8.22 22.66 -12.13
CA ALA A 407 7.17 22.48 -13.15
C ALA A 407 5.99 23.43 -12.90
N ASN A 408 5.43 23.45 -11.68
CA ASN A 408 4.30 24.31 -11.35
C ASN A 408 4.61 25.80 -11.58
N SER A 409 5.77 26.29 -11.12
CA SER A 409 6.17 27.69 -11.31
C SER A 409 6.30 28.06 -12.79
N ALA A 410 6.95 27.21 -13.60
CA ALA A 410 7.13 27.45 -15.01
C ALA A 410 5.77 27.51 -15.77
N ILE A 411 4.83 26.66 -15.40
CA ILE A 411 3.50 26.65 -16.01
C ILE A 411 2.70 27.88 -15.62
N ILE A 412 2.70 28.25 -14.33
CA ILE A 412 2.02 29.45 -13.84
C ILE A 412 2.57 30.71 -14.51
N GLU A 413 3.89 30.82 -14.64
CA GLU A 413 4.57 31.94 -15.32
C GLU A 413 4.16 32.00 -16.80
N LYS A 414 4.15 30.86 -17.50
CA LYS A 414 3.78 30.82 -18.93
C LYS A 414 2.30 31.12 -19.13
N LEU A 415 1.40 30.63 -18.28
CA LEU A 415 -0.01 30.96 -18.32
C LEU A 415 -0.27 32.46 -18.06
N ALA A 416 0.50 33.08 -17.17
CA ALA A 416 0.42 34.51 -16.94
C ALA A 416 0.91 35.32 -18.15
N GLU A 417 2.04 34.91 -18.75
CA GLU A 417 2.64 35.54 -19.95
C GLU A 417 1.66 35.56 -21.13
N VAL A 418 0.98 34.44 -21.39
CA VAL A 418 0.04 34.35 -22.52
C VAL A 418 -1.37 34.86 -22.20
N GLY A 419 -1.59 35.41 -21.01
CA GLY A 419 -2.89 35.91 -20.57
C GLY A 419 -3.93 34.82 -20.25
N GLY A 420 -3.51 33.56 -20.14
CA GLY A 420 -4.35 32.41 -19.80
C GLY A 420 -4.68 32.29 -18.31
N LEU A 421 -4.01 33.04 -17.42
CA LEU A 421 -4.24 32.99 -16.01
C LEU A 421 -5.33 34.00 -15.57
N LEU A 422 -6.34 33.56 -14.82
CA LEU A 422 -7.32 34.42 -14.18
C LEU A 422 -6.90 34.78 -12.75
N ALA A 423 -6.50 33.77 -11.97
CA ALA A 423 -6.07 33.92 -10.60
C ALA A 423 -5.08 32.82 -10.20
N ARG A 424 -4.32 33.06 -9.13
CA ARG A 424 -3.48 32.03 -8.48
C ARG A 424 -3.63 32.12 -6.95
N GLY A 425 -3.44 31.01 -6.30
CA GLY A 425 -3.48 30.93 -4.85
C GLY A 425 -2.72 29.71 -4.32
N LYS A 426 -2.97 29.41 -3.07
CA LYS A 426 -2.48 28.19 -2.39
C LYS A 426 -3.61 27.61 -1.55
N ILE A 427 -3.60 26.28 -1.43
CA ILE A 427 -4.51 25.54 -0.59
C ILE A 427 -3.73 24.54 0.26
N LYS A 428 -4.16 24.37 1.51
CA LYS A 428 -3.68 23.31 2.38
C LYS A 428 -4.72 22.20 2.39
N HIS A 429 -4.34 21.03 1.94
CA HIS A 429 -5.22 19.88 1.82
C HIS A 429 -4.50 18.57 2.12
N SER A 430 -5.25 17.51 2.38
CA SER A 430 -4.74 16.16 2.51
C SER A 430 -4.25 15.66 1.15
N TYR A 431 -3.00 15.19 1.06
CA TYR A 431 -2.36 14.78 -0.19
C TYR A 431 -1.66 13.43 -0.03
N PRO A 432 -1.74 12.53 -1.03
CA PRO A 432 -1.11 11.22 -0.96
C PRO A 432 0.42 11.33 -1.03
N HIS A 433 1.09 10.58 -0.15
CA HIS A 433 2.55 10.48 -0.06
C HIS A 433 2.95 9.01 -0.02
N SER A 434 4.09 8.67 -0.61
CA SER A 434 4.66 7.35 -0.45
C SER A 434 4.96 7.08 1.03
N TRP A 435 4.55 5.92 1.50
CA TRP A 435 4.82 5.48 2.87
C TRP A 435 6.32 5.37 3.17
N ARG A 436 7.14 5.18 2.14
CA ARG A 436 8.59 4.95 2.27
C ARG A 436 9.41 6.21 2.17
N SER A 437 9.36 6.91 1.04
CA SER A 437 10.12 8.16 0.84
C SER A 437 9.50 9.35 1.55
N LYS A 438 8.23 9.24 1.99
CA LYS A 438 7.42 10.36 2.51
C LYS A 438 7.28 11.52 1.52
N ALA A 439 7.58 11.27 0.26
CA ALA A 439 7.42 12.24 -0.82
C ALA A 439 6.01 12.16 -1.41
N PRO A 440 5.48 13.27 -1.94
CA PRO A 440 4.20 13.27 -2.64
C PRO A 440 4.20 12.28 -3.81
N VAL A 441 3.08 11.60 -4.02
CA VAL A 441 2.84 10.78 -5.21
C VAL A 441 2.06 11.57 -6.25
N ILE A 442 2.10 11.12 -7.50
CA ILE A 442 1.32 11.66 -8.61
C ILE A 442 0.49 10.56 -9.25
N TYR A 443 -0.57 10.91 -9.96
CA TYR A 443 -1.19 9.98 -10.90
C TYR A 443 -0.46 10.08 -12.24
N ARG A 444 0.00 8.94 -12.76
CA ARG A 444 0.72 8.86 -14.04
C ARG A 444 0.19 7.70 -14.87
N ASN A 445 -0.24 8.01 -16.08
CA ASN A 445 -0.59 6.96 -17.05
C ASN A 445 0.71 6.27 -17.51
N THR A 446 0.74 4.97 -17.33
CA THR A 446 1.89 4.13 -17.72
C THR A 446 1.42 2.69 -17.95
N PRO A 447 2.01 1.96 -18.90
CA PRO A 447 1.75 0.54 -19.03
C PRO A 447 2.05 -0.19 -17.73
N GLN A 448 1.08 -1.00 -17.27
CA GLN A 448 1.17 -1.81 -16.06
C GLN A 448 0.50 -3.15 -16.31
N TRP A 449 0.81 -4.12 -15.44
CA TRP A 449 0.21 -5.44 -15.44
C TRP A 449 -0.87 -5.52 -14.37
N PHE A 450 -2.04 -6.01 -14.77
CA PHE A 450 -3.22 -6.07 -13.92
C PHE A 450 -3.77 -7.49 -13.82
N ALA A 451 -4.27 -7.84 -12.63
CA ALA A 451 -5.22 -8.94 -12.47
C ALA A 451 -6.65 -8.38 -12.55
N ALA A 452 -7.40 -8.82 -13.54
CA ALA A 452 -8.80 -8.45 -13.72
C ALA A 452 -9.66 -9.12 -12.66
N VAL A 453 -10.35 -8.33 -11.82
CA VAL A 453 -11.16 -8.86 -10.71
C VAL A 453 -12.58 -9.23 -11.13
N ASP A 454 -13.08 -8.67 -12.23
CA ASP A 454 -14.45 -8.87 -12.75
C ASP A 454 -14.52 -9.77 -13.99
N LYS A 455 -13.38 -10.28 -14.45
CA LYS A 455 -13.34 -11.24 -15.56
C LYS A 455 -13.56 -12.66 -15.05
N PRO A 456 -14.37 -13.49 -15.73
CA PRO A 456 -14.49 -14.92 -15.38
C PRO A 456 -13.15 -15.64 -15.38
N VAL A 457 -12.84 -16.36 -14.30
CA VAL A 457 -11.55 -17.04 -14.13
C VAL A 457 -11.42 -18.29 -14.99
N ASN A 458 -12.54 -18.95 -15.31
CA ASN A 458 -12.65 -20.13 -16.17
C ASN A 458 -11.72 -21.30 -15.76
N ASP A 459 -11.56 -21.53 -14.46
CA ASP A 459 -10.73 -22.59 -13.87
C ASP A 459 -11.54 -23.76 -13.34
N GLY A 460 -12.87 -23.71 -13.43
CA GLY A 460 -13.81 -24.73 -12.94
C GLY A 460 -14.05 -24.70 -11.43
N LEU A 461 -13.56 -23.67 -10.71
CA LEU A 461 -13.71 -23.51 -9.26
C LEU A 461 -14.83 -22.51 -8.93
N ASP A 462 -16.02 -22.71 -9.48
CA ASP A 462 -17.11 -21.72 -9.46
C ASP A 462 -18.02 -21.79 -8.23
N ALA A 463 -17.65 -22.55 -7.19
CA ALA A 463 -18.51 -22.75 -6.00
C ALA A 463 -18.90 -21.45 -5.28
N TYR A 464 -18.02 -20.46 -5.31
CA TYR A 464 -18.22 -19.14 -4.66
C TYR A 464 -18.37 -17.99 -5.66
N GLY A 465 -18.45 -18.26 -6.96
CA GLY A 465 -18.60 -17.29 -8.02
C GLY A 465 -17.67 -17.54 -9.20
N LYS A 466 -17.87 -16.81 -10.29
CA LYS A 466 -17.10 -16.96 -11.53
C LYS A 466 -15.92 -15.98 -11.62
N THR A 467 -16.06 -14.82 -10.99
CA THR A 467 -15.04 -13.77 -10.99
C THR A 467 -14.31 -13.74 -9.63
N ILE A 468 -13.11 -13.15 -9.58
CA ILE A 468 -12.36 -13.01 -8.33
C ILE A 468 -13.16 -12.22 -7.30
N ARG A 469 -13.85 -11.15 -7.73
CA ARG A 469 -14.70 -10.32 -6.85
C ARG A 469 -15.88 -11.12 -6.29
N GLU A 470 -16.65 -11.82 -7.13
CA GLU A 470 -17.74 -12.66 -6.67
C GLU A 470 -17.28 -13.69 -5.64
N ARG A 471 -16.20 -14.42 -5.95
CA ARG A 471 -15.60 -15.42 -5.04
C ARG A 471 -15.21 -14.83 -3.70
N ALA A 472 -14.60 -13.65 -3.72
CA ALA A 472 -14.16 -12.97 -2.50
C ALA A 472 -15.36 -12.50 -1.65
N LEU A 473 -16.34 -11.83 -2.25
CA LEU A 473 -17.52 -11.35 -1.55
C LEU A 473 -18.34 -12.52 -0.96
N THR A 474 -18.58 -13.56 -1.73
CA THR A 474 -19.29 -14.77 -1.26
C THR A 474 -18.51 -15.47 -0.14
N SER A 475 -17.18 -15.60 -0.28
CA SER A 475 -16.34 -16.19 0.77
C SER A 475 -16.37 -15.39 2.07
N ILE A 476 -16.36 -14.06 2.01
CA ILE A 476 -16.47 -13.17 3.18
C ILE A 476 -17.77 -13.44 3.94
N ASP A 477 -18.85 -13.69 3.22
CA ASP A 477 -20.18 -13.84 3.77
C ASP A 477 -20.46 -15.26 4.30
N GLU A 478 -19.98 -16.29 3.60
CA GLU A 478 -20.35 -17.69 3.84
C GLU A 478 -19.28 -18.52 4.56
N LEU A 479 -17.98 -18.20 4.35
CA LEU A 479 -16.89 -19.00 4.88
C LEU A 479 -16.20 -18.39 6.10
N VAL A 480 -16.19 -17.06 6.25
CA VAL A 480 -15.31 -16.40 7.20
C VAL A 480 -16.05 -15.91 8.43
N THR A 481 -15.57 -16.30 9.61
CA THR A 481 -16.03 -15.76 10.91
C THR A 481 -15.17 -14.56 11.29
N TRP A 482 -15.82 -13.46 11.68
CA TRP A 482 -15.17 -12.17 11.95
C TRP A 482 -15.19 -11.81 13.43
N THR A 483 -14.03 -11.45 13.99
CA THR A 483 -13.90 -10.95 15.36
C THR A 483 -13.05 -9.68 15.37
N PRO A 484 -13.60 -8.48 15.62
CA PRO A 484 -15.04 -8.22 15.83
C PRO A 484 -15.87 -8.35 14.52
N PRO A 485 -17.20 -8.50 14.59
CA PRO A 485 -18.06 -8.67 13.39
C PRO A 485 -17.99 -7.51 12.38
N THR A 486 -17.61 -6.30 12.83
CA THR A 486 -17.45 -5.12 11.99
C THR A 486 -16.35 -5.27 10.92
N GLY A 487 -15.39 -6.17 11.14
CA GLY A 487 -14.33 -6.50 10.17
C GLY A 487 -14.86 -6.98 8.84
N ARG A 488 -15.99 -7.76 8.85
CA ARG A 488 -16.68 -8.21 7.65
C ARG A 488 -17.06 -7.04 6.74
N ASN A 489 -17.80 -6.08 7.27
CA ASN A 489 -18.30 -4.96 6.44
C ASN A 489 -17.13 -4.14 5.87
N ARG A 490 -16.07 -3.99 6.63
CA ARG A 490 -14.88 -3.24 6.21
C ARG A 490 -14.19 -3.91 5.00
N LEU A 491 -13.92 -5.20 5.06
CA LEU A 491 -13.28 -5.91 3.94
C LEU A 491 -14.22 -6.03 2.75
N HIS A 492 -15.51 -6.32 3.00
CA HIS A 492 -16.53 -6.43 1.96
C HIS A 492 -16.59 -5.15 1.12
N SER A 493 -16.78 -3.97 1.73
CA SER A 493 -16.86 -2.69 1.01
C SER A 493 -15.56 -2.37 0.26
N MET A 494 -14.40 -2.71 0.82
CA MET A 494 -13.13 -2.49 0.14
C MET A 494 -12.98 -3.35 -1.11
N ILE A 495 -13.44 -4.61 -1.08
CA ILE A 495 -13.39 -5.50 -2.25
C ILE A 495 -14.47 -5.13 -3.26
N GLU A 496 -15.67 -4.73 -2.81
CA GLU A 496 -16.77 -4.32 -3.68
C GLU A 496 -16.39 -3.11 -4.56
N ALA A 497 -15.72 -2.13 -3.97
CA ALA A 497 -15.29 -0.91 -4.68
C ALA A 497 -13.90 -1.01 -5.34
N ARG A 498 -13.20 -2.15 -5.21
CA ARG A 498 -11.82 -2.25 -5.67
C ARG A 498 -11.70 -2.28 -7.19
N PRO A 499 -10.82 -1.46 -7.81
CA PRO A 499 -10.44 -1.64 -9.20
C PRO A 499 -9.56 -2.89 -9.40
N ASP A 500 -9.24 -3.23 -10.65
CA ASP A 500 -8.30 -4.29 -10.97
C ASP A 500 -6.97 -4.12 -10.23
N TRP A 501 -6.37 -5.23 -9.84
CA TRP A 501 -5.14 -5.23 -9.04
C TRP A 501 -3.90 -4.98 -9.91
N VAL A 502 -3.19 -3.86 -9.70
CA VAL A 502 -1.90 -3.56 -10.32
C VAL A 502 -0.84 -4.46 -9.70
N LEU A 503 -0.35 -5.43 -10.48
CA LEU A 503 0.63 -6.42 -10.02
C LEU A 503 2.08 -5.96 -10.21
N SER A 504 2.36 -5.14 -11.21
CA SER A 504 3.74 -4.78 -11.60
C SER A 504 4.34 -3.68 -10.75
N ARG A 505 5.61 -3.85 -10.44
CA ARG A 505 6.48 -2.83 -9.81
C ARG A 505 7.77 -2.72 -10.61
N GLN A 506 8.20 -1.48 -10.90
CA GLN A 506 9.42 -1.15 -11.64
C GLN A 506 10.63 -1.15 -10.70
N ARG A 507 10.85 -2.29 -10.04
CA ARG A 507 11.89 -2.51 -9.05
C ARG A 507 12.64 -3.81 -9.35
N ALA A 508 13.75 -4.05 -8.64
CA ALA A 508 14.61 -5.20 -8.91
C ALA A 508 14.48 -6.33 -7.87
N TRP A 509 14.11 -6.02 -6.60
CA TRP A 509 14.09 -7.00 -5.53
C TRP A 509 12.68 -7.53 -5.25
N GLY A 510 12.35 -8.66 -5.84
CA GLY A 510 11.08 -9.37 -5.71
C GLY A 510 11.00 -10.52 -6.72
N VAL A 511 9.88 -11.23 -6.74
CA VAL A 511 9.60 -12.26 -7.74
C VAL A 511 9.19 -11.57 -9.05
N PRO A 512 9.84 -11.86 -10.19
CA PRO A 512 9.48 -11.23 -11.48
C PRO A 512 8.14 -11.74 -12.00
N LEU A 513 7.50 -10.91 -12.84
CA LEU A 513 6.35 -11.33 -13.64
C LEU A 513 6.85 -12.29 -14.72
N THR A 514 6.76 -13.60 -14.46
CA THR A 514 7.29 -14.65 -15.31
C THR A 514 6.46 -14.85 -16.59
N CYS A 515 6.41 -13.81 -17.44
CA CYS A 515 5.67 -13.82 -18.70
C CYS A 515 6.49 -13.23 -19.85
N PHE A 516 6.08 -13.56 -21.06
CA PHE A 516 6.66 -13.09 -22.32
C PHE A 516 5.58 -12.49 -23.20
N THR A 517 5.88 -11.37 -23.85
CA THR A 517 4.99 -10.69 -24.78
C THR A 517 5.44 -10.93 -26.22
N LYS A 518 4.51 -11.14 -27.12
CA LYS A 518 4.80 -11.35 -28.54
C LYS A 518 5.09 -10.01 -29.22
N ASN A 519 6.22 -9.94 -29.90
CA ASN A 519 6.65 -8.76 -30.63
C ASN A 519 5.69 -8.44 -31.78
N GLY A 520 5.26 -7.18 -31.89
CA GLY A 520 4.37 -6.74 -32.93
C GLY A 520 2.87 -6.98 -32.69
N SER A 521 2.49 -7.69 -31.62
CA SER A 521 1.10 -7.82 -31.18
C SER A 521 0.74 -6.69 -30.19
N LEU A 522 -0.53 -6.28 -30.18
CA LEU A 522 -1.06 -5.30 -29.24
C LEU A 522 -1.46 -5.97 -27.92
N PRO A 523 -1.46 -5.26 -26.79
CA PRO A 523 -1.92 -5.81 -25.49
C PRO A 523 -3.35 -6.36 -25.49
N THR A 524 -4.17 -5.96 -26.47
CA THR A 524 -5.55 -6.42 -26.68
C THR A 524 -5.65 -7.72 -27.49
N ASP A 525 -4.57 -8.15 -28.12
CA ASP A 525 -4.57 -9.34 -28.98
C ASP A 525 -4.50 -10.60 -28.11
N ASP A 526 -5.23 -11.65 -28.50
CA ASP A 526 -5.30 -12.91 -27.76
C ASP A 526 -3.96 -13.61 -27.65
N ASP A 527 -3.06 -13.42 -28.62
CA ASP A 527 -1.74 -14.01 -28.71
C ASP A 527 -0.61 -13.10 -28.16
N TYR A 528 -0.95 -11.94 -27.63
CA TYR A 528 0.03 -11.00 -27.04
C TYR A 528 0.85 -11.64 -25.91
N LEU A 529 0.18 -12.37 -25.02
CA LEU A 529 0.83 -13.09 -23.92
C LEU A 529 1.10 -14.54 -24.31
N LEU A 530 2.34 -15.00 -24.14
CA LEU A 530 2.69 -16.40 -24.33
C LEU A 530 2.10 -17.27 -23.21
N ARG A 531 1.05 -18.02 -23.52
CA ARG A 531 0.41 -18.99 -22.62
C ARG A 531 0.88 -20.39 -22.97
N ASN A 532 1.97 -20.84 -22.35
CA ASN A 532 2.57 -22.14 -22.63
C ASN A 532 3.02 -22.85 -21.36
N SER A 533 2.40 -23.98 -21.04
CA SER A 533 2.68 -24.75 -19.82
C SER A 533 4.09 -25.33 -19.76
N VAL A 534 4.73 -25.63 -20.90
CA VAL A 534 6.11 -26.16 -20.93
C VAL A 534 7.11 -25.04 -20.60
N VAL A 535 6.90 -23.83 -21.14
CA VAL A 535 7.70 -22.65 -20.77
C VAL A 535 7.55 -22.36 -19.29
N ASN A 536 6.31 -22.33 -18.78
CA ASN A 536 6.03 -22.10 -17.38
C ASN A 536 6.74 -23.13 -16.47
N ALA A 537 6.67 -24.42 -16.81
CA ALA A 537 7.34 -25.47 -16.04
C ALA A 537 8.88 -25.28 -16.00
N ARG A 538 9.51 -24.93 -17.13
CA ARG A 538 10.97 -24.64 -17.15
C ARG A 538 11.37 -23.50 -16.24
N VAL A 539 10.55 -22.44 -16.18
CA VAL A 539 10.80 -21.30 -15.26
C VAL A 539 10.71 -21.77 -13.81
N LEU A 540 9.66 -22.54 -13.47
CA LEU A 540 9.47 -23.04 -12.10
C LEU A 540 10.58 -24.02 -11.68
N GLU A 541 11.04 -24.89 -12.56
CA GLU A 541 12.18 -25.79 -12.31
C GLU A 541 13.48 -25.00 -12.04
N ALA A 542 13.72 -23.92 -12.80
CA ALA A 542 14.87 -23.06 -12.56
C ALA A 542 14.76 -22.33 -11.21
N PHE A 543 13.58 -21.82 -10.86
CA PHE A 543 13.37 -21.12 -9.58
C PHE A 543 13.53 -22.05 -8.36
N GLU A 544 13.16 -23.33 -8.46
CA GLU A 544 13.36 -24.29 -7.37
C GLU A 544 14.85 -24.46 -7.02
N VAL A 545 15.75 -24.35 -8.00
CA VAL A 545 17.18 -24.61 -7.83
C VAL A 545 18.00 -23.34 -7.65
N GLU A 546 17.64 -22.27 -8.36
CA GLU A 546 18.44 -21.04 -8.49
C GLU A 546 17.72 -19.81 -7.92
N GLY A 547 16.45 -19.97 -7.52
CA GLY A 547 15.60 -18.84 -7.10
C GLY A 547 15.19 -17.95 -8.28
N ALA A 548 14.53 -16.85 -7.97
CA ALA A 548 14.05 -15.88 -8.95
C ALA A 548 15.19 -15.16 -9.71
N ASP A 549 16.42 -15.27 -9.23
CA ASP A 549 17.61 -14.73 -9.92
C ASP A 549 17.84 -15.39 -11.30
N ALA A 550 17.37 -16.65 -11.48
CA ALA A 550 17.40 -17.35 -12.76
C ALA A 550 16.73 -16.57 -13.92
N TRP A 551 15.76 -15.71 -13.61
CA TRP A 551 15.07 -14.86 -14.58
C TRP A 551 15.94 -13.74 -15.15
N TYR A 552 16.94 -13.29 -14.39
CA TYR A 552 17.80 -12.16 -14.72
C TYR A 552 19.19 -12.58 -15.22
N MET A 553 19.45 -13.88 -15.32
CA MET A 553 20.71 -14.39 -15.84
C MET A 553 20.83 -14.16 -17.35
N ASP A 554 22.05 -13.93 -17.83
CA ASP A 554 22.34 -13.83 -19.27
C ASP A 554 21.84 -15.08 -20.01
N GLY A 555 21.10 -14.89 -21.12
CA GLY A 555 20.52 -15.99 -21.91
C GLY A 555 19.27 -16.63 -21.28
N ALA A 556 18.68 -16.05 -20.26
CA ALA A 556 17.47 -16.59 -19.61
C ALA A 556 16.30 -16.74 -20.59
N LYS A 557 16.07 -15.75 -21.46
CA LYS A 557 15.01 -15.80 -22.48
C LYS A 557 15.18 -17.01 -23.40
N GLU A 558 16.36 -17.20 -23.94
CA GLU A 558 16.70 -18.31 -24.80
C GLU A 558 16.58 -19.66 -24.07
N ARG A 559 17.05 -19.72 -22.81
CA ARG A 559 16.94 -20.91 -21.95
C ARG A 559 15.49 -21.38 -21.80
N PHE A 560 14.56 -20.44 -21.59
CA PHE A 560 13.16 -20.78 -21.34
C PHE A 560 12.37 -21.03 -22.61
N LEU A 561 12.67 -20.34 -23.72
CA LEU A 561 11.87 -20.37 -24.96
C LEU A 561 12.35 -21.32 -26.00
N SER A 562 13.69 -21.57 -26.13
CA SER A 562 14.26 -22.36 -27.21
C SER A 562 13.67 -23.78 -27.36
N GLY A 563 13.35 -24.15 -28.58
CA GLY A 563 12.73 -25.43 -28.93
C GLY A 563 11.22 -25.51 -28.65
N ILE A 564 10.60 -24.40 -28.18
CA ILE A 564 9.15 -24.28 -28.02
C ILE A 564 8.62 -23.19 -28.95
N VAL A 565 9.22 -21.99 -28.84
CA VAL A 565 8.96 -20.83 -29.73
C VAL A 565 10.29 -20.17 -30.10
N GLU A 566 10.29 -19.36 -31.15
CA GLU A 566 11.47 -18.59 -31.55
C GLU A 566 11.67 -17.43 -30.54
N PRO A 567 12.80 -17.40 -29.78
CA PRO A 567 13.00 -16.38 -28.72
C PRO A 567 12.98 -14.95 -29.21
N GLU A 568 13.44 -14.66 -30.43
CA GLU A 568 13.46 -13.33 -31.04
C GLU A 568 12.05 -12.77 -31.26
N GLY A 569 11.05 -13.63 -31.39
CA GLY A 569 9.64 -13.25 -31.53
C GLY A 569 9.00 -12.74 -30.23
N TYR A 570 9.71 -12.78 -29.12
CA TYR A 570 9.16 -12.44 -27.80
C TYR A 570 10.07 -11.52 -27.00
N THR A 571 9.42 -10.70 -26.17
CA THR A 571 10.08 -9.84 -25.16
C THR A 571 9.79 -10.38 -23.76
N GLN A 572 10.84 -10.53 -22.97
CA GLN A 572 10.77 -10.91 -21.55
C GLN A 572 10.35 -9.72 -20.69
N VAL A 573 9.46 -9.93 -19.72
CA VAL A 573 9.03 -8.89 -18.78
C VAL A 573 9.95 -8.90 -17.56
N PHE A 574 10.43 -7.71 -17.13
CA PHE A 574 11.38 -7.57 -16.01
C PHE A 574 10.78 -6.89 -14.78
N ASP A 575 9.55 -6.40 -14.86
CA ASP A 575 8.84 -5.91 -13.68
C ASP A 575 8.73 -7.03 -12.64
N ILE A 576 8.75 -6.66 -11.35
CA ILE A 576 8.51 -7.59 -10.25
C ILE A 576 7.05 -7.52 -9.80
N LEU A 577 6.59 -8.55 -9.12
CA LEU A 577 5.27 -8.59 -8.49
C LEU A 577 5.17 -7.58 -7.35
N ASP A 578 3.97 -7.09 -7.12
CA ASP A 578 3.60 -6.41 -5.88
C ASP A 578 3.92 -7.33 -4.69
N VAL A 579 4.64 -6.84 -3.69
CA VAL A 579 5.01 -7.61 -2.50
C VAL A 579 3.77 -8.16 -1.75
N TRP A 580 2.62 -7.50 -1.89
CA TRP A 580 1.36 -8.01 -1.37
C TRP A 580 0.88 -9.28 -2.10
N PHE A 581 1.36 -9.53 -3.31
CA PHE A 581 1.14 -10.80 -4.01
C PHE A 581 2.00 -11.91 -3.39
N ASP A 582 3.24 -11.61 -3.02
CA ASP A 582 4.16 -12.57 -2.40
C ASP A 582 3.58 -13.04 -1.04
N SER A 583 3.28 -12.12 -0.14
CA SER A 583 2.65 -12.43 1.14
C SER A 583 1.22 -12.97 0.99
N GLY A 584 0.49 -12.54 -0.03
CA GLY A 584 -0.82 -13.07 -0.40
C GLY A 584 -0.78 -14.55 -0.79
N SER A 585 0.34 -15.03 -1.35
CA SER A 585 0.55 -16.41 -1.80
C SER A 585 0.94 -17.39 -0.69
N THR A 586 1.08 -16.93 0.56
CA THR A 586 1.47 -17.79 1.70
C THR A 586 0.52 -18.96 1.93
N HIS A 587 -0.75 -18.84 1.56
CA HIS A 587 -1.70 -19.96 1.62
C HIS A 587 -1.26 -21.13 0.72
N ALA A 588 -0.50 -20.88 -0.35
CA ALA A 588 0.00 -21.91 -1.24
C ALA A 588 1.25 -22.57 -0.65
N PHE A 589 2.34 -21.84 -0.46
CA PHE A 589 3.61 -22.46 -0.05
C PHE A 589 3.70 -22.75 1.47
N VAL A 590 2.78 -22.27 2.30
CA VAL A 590 2.74 -22.60 3.74
C VAL A 590 1.59 -23.51 4.09
N LEU A 591 0.34 -23.13 3.76
CA LEU A 591 -0.83 -23.88 4.19
C LEU A 591 -1.04 -25.14 3.36
N ARG A 592 -0.89 -25.06 2.03
CA ARG A 592 -1.15 -26.17 1.11
C ARG A 592 0.06 -27.11 0.95
N ASP A 593 1.27 -26.56 0.74
CA ASP A 593 2.41 -27.34 0.25
C ASP A 593 3.31 -27.90 1.36
N ARG A 594 3.22 -27.39 2.59
CA ARG A 594 4.00 -27.93 3.72
C ARG A 594 3.26 -29.07 4.41
N ASP A 595 3.99 -30.11 4.82
CA ASP A 595 3.45 -31.22 5.60
C ASP A 595 2.88 -30.80 6.98
N ASP A 596 3.40 -29.69 7.54
CA ASP A 596 2.94 -29.10 8.79
C ASP A 596 2.03 -27.88 8.57
N GLY A 597 1.56 -27.66 7.36
CA GLY A 597 0.61 -26.63 6.97
C GLY A 597 -0.81 -26.88 7.52
N SER A 598 -1.82 -26.75 6.68
CA SER A 598 -3.19 -27.10 7.05
C SER A 598 -3.68 -28.32 6.28
N ASP A 599 -4.69 -28.99 6.82
CA ASP A 599 -5.18 -30.26 6.26
C ASP A 599 -5.90 -30.08 4.90
N ASP A 600 -6.41 -28.88 4.61
CA ASP A 600 -7.15 -28.57 3.38
C ASP A 600 -6.73 -27.26 2.68
N GLY A 601 -5.58 -26.69 3.06
CA GLY A 601 -5.03 -25.46 2.47
C GLY A 601 -5.68 -24.16 2.98
N MET A 602 -6.51 -24.22 4.05
CA MET A 602 -7.08 -23.06 4.72
C MET A 602 -6.58 -22.93 6.15
N ALA A 603 -6.33 -21.74 6.60
CA ALA A 603 -6.06 -21.47 8.01
C ALA A 603 -7.38 -21.45 8.82
N ASP A 604 -7.33 -21.93 10.07
CA ASP A 604 -8.45 -21.75 11.00
C ASP A 604 -8.55 -20.29 11.45
N LEU A 605 -7.41 -19.60 11.58
CA LEU A 605 -7.38 -18.21 12.03
C LEU A 605 -6.27 -17.40 11.38
N TYR A 606 -6.60 -16.20 10.87
CA TYR A 606 -5.72 -15.08 10.63
C TYR A 606 -5.90 -14.08 11.77
N LEU A 607 -4.80 -13.61 12.38
CA LEU A 607 -4.83 -12.66 13.48
C LEU A 607 -3.84 -11.54 13.21
N GLU A 608 -4.31 -10.32 12.93
CA GLU A 608 -3.47 -9.15 12.66
C GLU A 608 -4.10 -7.86 13.18
N GLY A 609 -3.39 -6.74 12.98
CA GLY A 609 -3.94 -5.40 13.21
C GLY A 609 -5.10 -5.06 12.27
N THR A 610 -5.96 -4.15 12.71
CA THR A 610 -7.13 -3.71 11.93
C THR A 610 -6.77 -3.04 10.60
N ASP A 611 -5.53 -2.55 10.43
CA ASP A 611 -4.99 -2.02 9.17
C ASP A 611 -4.89 -3.09 8.07
N GLN A 612 -4.76 -4.37 8.44
CA GLN A 612 -4.59 -5.47 7.49
C GLN A 612 -5.85 -5.80 6.67
N HIS A 613 -6.99 -5.17 6.96
CA HIS A 613 -8.13 -5.19 6.03
C HIS A 613 -7.77 -4.56 4.66
N ARG A 614 -6.87 -3.56 4.65
CA ARG A 614 -6.33 -2.96 3.42
C ARG A 614 -4.99 -3.56 2.98
N GLY A 615 -4.45 -4.49 3.74
CA GLY A 615 -3.17 -5.17 3.49
C GLY A 615 -3.35 -6.67 3.26
N TRP A 616 -2.79 -7.47 4.15
CA TRP A 616 -2.65 -8.92 3.98
C TRP A 616 -3.97 -9.71 3.92
N PHE A 617 -5.01 -9.33 4.69
CA PHE A 617 -6.31 -10.00 4.56
C PHE A 617 -6.89 -9.83 3.17
N HIS A 618 -6.73 -8.64 2.59
CA HIS A 618 -7.23 -8.29 1.27
C HIS A 618 -6.45 -9.01 0.15
N SER A 619 -5.12 -8.93 0.17
CA SER A 619 -4.27 -9.55 -0.85
C SER A 619 -4.36 -11.07 -0.82
N SER A 620 -4.33 -11.70 0.37
CA SER A 620 -4.55 -13.13 0.54
C SER A 620 -5.91 -13.59 0.00
N MET A 621 -6.98 -12.82 0.27
CA MET A 621 -8.32 -13.10 -0.24
C MET A 621 -8.36 -13.09 -1.77
N LEU A 622 -7.90 -12.02 -2.38
CA LEU A 622 -7.93 -11.88 -3.85
C LEU A 622 -7.06 -12.93 -4.55
N GLN A 623 -5.86 -13.16 -4.02
CA GLN A 623 -4.94 -14.11 -4.59
C GLN A 623 -5.51 -15.54 -4.51
N SER A 624 -6.01 -15.97 -3.35
CA SER A 624 -6.61 -17.28 -3.16
C SER A 624 -7.90 -17.45 -3.99
N CYS A 625 -8.77 -16.44 -4.07
CA CYS A 625 -9.95 -16.47 -4.94
C CYS A 625 -9.58 -16.59 -6.42
N GLY A 626 -8.46 -15.98 -6.85
CA GLY A 626 -7.97 -16.08 -8.22
C GLY A 626 -7.32 -17.43 -8.57
N THR A 627 -6.86 -18.21 -7.58
CA THR A 627 -6.06 -19.43 -7.81
C THR A 627 -6.60 -20.70 -7.16
N GLN A 628 -7.48 -20.57 -6.14
CA GLN A 628 -8.11 -21.68 -5.41
C GLN A 628 -9.64 -21.56 -5.32
N GLY A 629 -10.22 -20.47 -5.84
CA GLY A 629 -11.66 -20.29 -5.94
C GLY A 629 -12.36 -19.91 -4.65
N ARG A 630 -11.64 -19.68 -3.53
CA ARG A 630 -12.21 -19.39 -2.20
C ARG A 630 -11.25 -18.62 -1.30
N ALA A 631 -11.73 -18.14 -0.15
CA ALA A 631 -10.92 -17.56 0.90
C ALA A 631 -9.86 -18.55 1.43
N PRO A 632 -8.67 -18.06 1.86
CA PRO A 632 -7.62 -18.91 2.42
C PRO A 632 -7.75 -19.12 3.93
N TYR A 633 -8.76 -18.56 4.58
CA TYR A 633 -8.96 -18.58 6.03
C TYR A 633 -10.45 -18.75 6.40
N ARG A 634 -10.70 -19.38 7.56
CA ARG A 634 -12.04 -19.56 8.15
C ARG A 634 -12.39 -18.50 9.18
N GLY A 635 -11.40 -17.90 9.80
CA GLY A 635 -11.60 -16.89 10.83
C GLY A 635 -10.61 -15.74 10.69
N VAL A 636 -11.08 -14.53 10.98
CA VAL A 636 -10.26 -13.33 11.11
C VAL A 636 -10.50 -12.70 12.47
N LEU A 637 -9.42 -12.50 13.22
CA LEU A 637 -9.41 -11.75 14.47
C LEU A 637 -8.53 -10.52 14.31
N THR A 638 -9.05 -9.34 14.66
CA THR A 638 -8.27 -8.11 14.56
C THR A 638 -8.07 -7.43 15.91
N HIS A 639 -6.90 -6.83 16.08
CA HIS A 639 -6.58 -5.98 17.21
C HIS A 639 -6.39 -4.52 16.78
N GLY A 640 -6.55 -3.60 17.75
CA GLY A 640 -6.30 -2.17 17.56
C GLY A 640 -4.81 -1.83 17.46
N PHE A 641 -4.52 -0.53 17.32
CA PHE A 641 -3.16 0.00 17.28
C PHE A 641 -2.58 0.16 18.70
N THR A 642 -1.26 0.28 18.76
CA THR A 642 -0.54 0.64 19.99
C THR A 642 -0.24 2.14 19.98
N LEU A 643 -0.65 2.80 21.05
CA LEU A 643 -0.52 4.25 21.26
C LEU A 643 0.34 4.52 22.49
N ASP A 644 0.91 5.71 22.60
CA ASP A 644 1.57 6.15 23.83
C ASP A 644 0.58 6.35 24.97
N GLU A 645 1.05 6.68 26.18
CA GLU A 645 0.19 6.91 27.34
C GLU A 645 -0.86 8.02 27.16
N LYS A 646 -0.57 8.98 26.27
CA LYS A 646 -1.47 10.10 25.94
C LYS A 646 -2.47 9.76 24.84
N GLY A 647 -2.38 8.56 24.25
CA GLY A 647 -3.22 8.13 23.13
C GLY A 647 -2.75 8.65 21.78
N MET A 648 -1.47 9.03 21.65
CA MET A 648 -0.90 9.51 20.39
C MET A 648 -0.16 8.37 19.69
N LYS A 649 -0.16 8.39 18.35
CA LYS A 649 0.63 7.48 17.54
C LYS A 649 2.13 7.60 17.90
N MET A 650 2.77 6.47 18.14
CA MET A 650 4.19 6.44 18.44
C MET A 650 5.04 6.67 17.19
N SER A 651 6.07 7.50 17.30
CA SER A 651 7.07 7.67 16.25
C SER A 651 8.44 8.02 16.82
N LYS A 652 9.50 7.59 16.11
CA LYS A 652 10.88 7.90 16.52
C LYS A 652 11.17 9.41 16.49
N SER A 653 10.52 10.15 15.59
CA SER A 653 10.69 11.59 15.45
C SER A 653 10.11 12.39 16.63
N ILE A 654 9.04 11.89 17.25
CA ILE A 654 8.43 12.48 18.44
C ILE A 654 9.12 12.01 19.73
N GLY A 655 9.86 10.88 19.67
CA GLY A 655 10.56 10.31 20.82
C GLY A 655 9.65 9.63 21.85
N ASN A 656 8.42 9.27 21.46
CA ASN A 656 7.42 8.62 22.32
C ASN A 656 7.32 7.09 22.09
N THR A 657 8.31 6.48 21.47
CA THR A 657 8.31 5.04 21.17
C THR A 657 8.67 4.20 22.41
N VAL A 658 7.99 3.08 22.57
CA VAL A 658 8.31 2.04 23.54
C VAL A 658 8.90 0.85 22.77
N SER A 659 10.14 0.46 23.11
CA SER A 659 10.80 -0.70 22.49
C SER A 659 10.51 -1.97 23.31
N PRO A 660 10.10 -3.09 22.68
CA PRO A 660 9.96 -4.37 23.39
C PRO A 660 11.25 -4.80 24.09
N ASP A 661 12.42 -4.57 23.49
CA ASP A 661 13.72 -4.89 24.07
C ASP A 661 14.00 -4.12 25.36
N ASP A 662 13.69 -2.81 25.39
CA ASP A 662 13.83 -2.01 26.61
C ASP A 662 12.90 -2.51 27.73
N VAL A 663 11.65 -2.85 27.40
CA VAL A 663 10.70 -3.41 28.37
C VAL A 663 11.19 -4.76 28.91
N THR A 664 11.67 -5.66 28.05
CA THR A 664 12.15 -6.98 28.49
C THR A 664 13.42 -6.89 29.33
N LYS A 665 14.32 -5.94 29.06
CA LYS A 665 15.51 -5.68 29.87
C LYS A 665 15.18 -5.10 31.23
N GLN A 666 14.18 -4.23 31.32
CA GLN A 666 13.81 -3.56 32.57
C GLN A 666 12.86 -4.39 33.42
N TYR A 667 11.82 -4.96 32.85
CA TYR A 667 10.71 -5.60 33.55
C TYR A 667 10.63 -7.12 33.31
N GLY A 668 11.11 -7.61 32.18
CA GLY A 668 10.91 -8.97 31.68
C GLY A 668 9.75 -9.07 30.66
N ALA A 669 9.76 -10.15 29.88
CA ALA A 669 8.75 -10.44 28.86
C ALA A 669 7.37 -10.73 29.50
N ASP A 670 7.31 -11.36 30.66
CA ASP A 670 6.06 -11.67 31.36
C ASP A 670 5.25 -10.40 31.69
N ILE A 671 5.89 -9.27 31.98
CA ILE A 671 5.19 -8.02 32.22
C ILE A 671 4.56 -7.50 30.93
N LEU A 672 5.24 -7.60 29.80
CA LEU A 672 4.68 -7.23 28.49
C LEU A 672 3.55 -8.17 28.10
N ARG A 673 3.70 -9.46 28.32
CA ARG A 673 2.65 -10.47 28.10
C ARG A 673 1.41 -10.21 28.96
N LEU A 674 1.63 -9.85 30.24
CA LEU A 674 0.53 -9.51 31.16
C LEU A 674 -0.17 -8.22 30.76
N TRP A 675 0.55 -7.22 30.25
CA TRP A 675 -0.06 -6.01 29.67
C TRP A 675 -1.02 -6.37 28.54
N VAL A 676 -0.61 -7.24 27.61
CA VAL A 676 -1.49 -7.72 26.51
C VAL A 676 -2.70 -8.46 27.08
N ALA A 677 -2.50 -9.37 28.04
CA ALA A 677 -3.58 -10.18 28.61
C ALA A 677 -4.63 -9.37 29.39
N GLN A 678 -4.23 -8.22 29.97
CA GLN A 678 -5.12 -7.33 30.73
C GLN A 678 -5.84 -6.30 29.85
N SER A 679 -5.37 -6.10 28.62
CA SER A 679 -5.90 -5.07 27.72
C SER A 679 -7.05 -5.59 26.88
N ASP A 680 -8.00 -4.71 26.56
CA ASP A 680 -8.99 -4.96 25.51
C ASP A 680 -8.34 -4.74 24.15
N TYR A 681 -7.91 -5.81 23.51
CA TYR A 681 -7.24 -5.78 22.22
C TYR A 681 -8.15 -5.42 21.05
N THR A 682 -9.46 -5.39 21.23
CA THR A 682 -10.40 -5.02 20.16
C THR A 682 -10.41 -3.53 19.85
N SER A 683 -9.83 -2.72 20.75
CA SER A 683 -9.64 -1.28 20.63
C SER A 683 -8.15 -0.91 20.68
N ASP A 684 -7.84 0.37 20.43
CA ASP A 684 -6.46 0.86 20.50
C ASP A 684 -5.90 0.77 21.93
N LEU A 685 -4.70 0.24 22.07
CA LEU A 685 -4.05 -0.02 23.34
C LEU A 685 -3.00 1.05 23.68
N ARG A 686 -3.05 1.54 24.92
CA ARG A 686 -2.02 2.47 25.41
C ARG A 686 -0.90 1.73 26.12
N ILE A 687 0.32 2.20 25.96
CA ILE A 687 1.49 1.70 26.68
C ILE A 687 2.46 2.84 26.99
N GLY A 688 3.15 2.73 28.15
CA GLY A 688 4.17 3.64 28.57
C GLY A 688 4.65 3.32 29.99
N PRO A 689 5.60 4.07 30.56
CA PRO A 689 6.24 3.76 31.82
C PRO A 689 5.28 3.58 32.99
N GLU A 690 4.28 4.44 33.16
CA GLU A 690 3.34 4.35 34.29
C GLU A 690 2.39 3.16 34.13
N ILE A 691 1.95 2.86 32.91
CA ILE A 691 1.13 1.68 32.63
C ILE A 691 1.91 0.41 32.94
N LEU A 692 3.15 0.28 32.45
CA LEU A 692 4.02 -0.88 32.71
C LEU A 692 4.32 -1.06 34.20
N LYS A 693 4.48 0.02 34.95
CA LYS A 693 4.63 -0.02 36.40
C LYS A 693 3.37 -0.58 37.09
N GLY A 694 2.18 -0.17 36.65
CA GLY A 694 0.91 -0.71 37.14
C GLY A 694 0.76 -2.21 36.84
N VAL A 695 1.18 -2.66 35.65
CA VAL A 695 1.22 -4.09 35.27
C VAL A 695 2.21 -4.87 36.13
N ALA A 696 3.40 -4.31 36.38
CA ALA A 696 4.42 -4.94 37.27
C ALA A 696 3.90 -5.08 38.71
N ASP A 697 3.09 -4.12 39.20
CA ASP A 697 2.44 -4.24 40.51
C ASP A 697 1.36 -5.33 40.53
N SER A 698 0.58 -5.48 39.43
CA SER A 698 -0.36 -6.60 39.30
C SER A 698 0.35 -7.94 39.28
N TYR A 699 1.47 -8.06 38.56
CA TYR A 699 2.31 -9.25 38.55
C TYR A 699 2.84 -9.57 39.95
N ARG A 700 3.28 -8.56 40.72
CA ARG A 700 3.76 -8.72 42.08
C ARG A 700 2.67 -9.29 43.02
N ARG A 701 1.41 -8.86 42.86
CA ARG A 701 0.29 -9.38 43.64
C ARG A 701 0.03 -10.87 43.33
N LEU A 702 0.00 -11.23 42.04
CA LEU A 702 -0.13 -12.63 41.63
C LEU A 702 0.97 -13.49 42.20
N ARG A 703 2.21 -13.03 42.12
CA ARG A 703 3.38 -13.71 42.64
C ARG A 703 3.34 -13.85 44.17
N ASN A 704 2.94 -12.80 44.89
CA ASN A 704 2.84 -12.83 46.35
C ASN A 704 1.78 -13.85 46.83
N THR A 705 0.68 -14.03 46.05
CA THR A 705 -0.30 -15.06 46.32
C THR A 705 0.32 -16.47 46.21
N CYS A 706 1.13 -16.73 45.18
CA CYS A 706 1.87 -17.98 45.06
C CYS A 706 2.84 -18.18 46.20
N LEU A 707 3.57 -17.14 46.60
CA LEU A 707 4.49 -17.20 47.72
C LEU A 707 3.78 -17.56 49.04
N LEU A 708 2.64 -16.92 49.30
CA LEU A 708 1.79 -17.23 50.46
C LEU A 708 1.32 -18.68 50.47
N TYR A 709 0.88 -19.18 49.31
CA TYR A 709 0.34 -20.53 49.17
C TYR A 709 1.40 -21.63 49.26
N THR A 710 2.63 -21.36 48.79
CA THR A 710 3.74 -22.32 48.79
C THR A 710 4.58 -22.28 50.07
N SER A 711 4.32 -21.32 50.94
CA SER A 711 4.99 -21.25 52.25
C SER A 711 4.20 -22.06 53.27
N PRO A 712 4.80 -23.04 53.96
CA PRO A 712 4.14 -23.80 55.01
C PRO A 712 3.62 -22.85 56.09
N SER A 713 2.34 -23.00 56.44
CA SER A 713 1.74 -22.25 57.53
C SER A 713 2.18 -22.84 58.87
N PRO A 714 2.44 -22.02 59.89
CA PRO A 714 2.66 -22.53 61.24
C PRO A 714 1.49 -23.32 61.82
N ARG A 715 0.34 -23.31 61.16
CA ARG A 715 -0.85 -24.13 61.53
C ARG A 715 -0.86 -25.52 60.90
N ASP A 716 0.02 -25.76 59.92
CA ASP A 716 0.09 -27.03 59.16
C ASP A 716 1.21 -27.94 59.69
N SER A 717 1.89 -27.55 60.77
CA SER A 717 2.95 -28.28 61.45
C SER A 717 2.47 -28.86 62.81
#